data_9a8085cffbfb50d4a4c9f80ba39047e8
#
_entry.id   9a8085cffbfb50d4a4c9f80ba39047e8
#
_cell.length_a   1.000
_cell.length_b   1.000
_cell.length_c   1.000
_cell.angle_alpha   90.00
_cell.angle_beta   90.00
_cell.angle_gamma   90.00
#
_symmetry.space_group_name_H-M   'P 1'
#
loop_
_entity.id
_entity.type
_entity.pdbx_description
1 polymer ?
#
loop_
_entity_poly.entity_id
_entity_poly.type
_entity_poly.pdbx_seq_one_letter_code
_entity_poly.pdbx_strand_id
1 'polypeptide(L)'
;MKKTLAIIRHDPWLEPYSDAINGRHDDAVRKEKELAGKGGTLVDFANAHKYFGLHKTRSGWAFREWAPNATAVYLIGSFNNWTEKAEFALTRIDGGVWEITLPKDVLRHGDLYKLKVHWDGGCGERIPAYSTRTVQDEKTLIFSAQVWQPARPYKFKVADFKPQTNPLLIYECHIGMGEDKEGVGTYEEFRVNVLPRIEKDGYNAIQIMAIQEHPYYGSFGYHVSSFYAASSRFGTPDELKRLIDDAHSRGIAVIMDIVHSHAVKNEVEGLGRFDGSYDQYFYGDSRREHPAWDSLCFDYGKNQVLHFLLSNCKFWLEEYHFDGFRFDGVTSMLYYNHGLGQAFSSYDDYYNGGQDTNAITYLTLANKLIHKVNPHAITIAEEMSGMPGLANKVSDGGIGFDYRMAMGIPDFWIKTIKEKKDEDWKPTAIFWELTNRRADEKTINYAESHDQALVGDKTIIFRLIDSDMYWHMMVDDHNMNVDRGIALHKMIRLVTLATINGGYINFMGNEFGHPEWIDFPREGNGWSYKYARRQWSLVDREDLKYKFLGKFDEDIIHLVRSKRNFQATPVEKLWDKDDDQVLAFKRGDLVFVFNFNPSKSFSDYGILAPEGCYSHVLNSDQDIYGGYNNIDTTVKHLTISDPLYQPHGIGWLKLYLPARSVQVLRYKK
;
A
#
# COMPACT_ATOMS: atom_id res chain seq x y z
N MET A 1 22.26 -34.81 0.21
CA MET A 1 20.86 -34.42 -0.05
C MET A 1 20.76 -32.93 0.10
N LYS A 2 20.23 -32.19 -0.88
CA LYS A 2 19.90 -30.78 -0.71
C LYS A 2 18.87 -30.66 0.45
N LYS A 3 19.04 -29.69 1.33
CA LYS A 3 18.13 -29.46 2.47
C LYS A 3 16.77 -29.02 1.90
N THR A 4 15.70 -29.74 2.19
CA THR A 4 14.35 -29.34 1.77
C THR A 4 13.97 -28.01 2.45
N LEU A 5 13.68 -26.99 1.66
CA LEU A 5 13.26 -25.67 2.17
C LEU A 5 11.94 -25.77 2.97
N ALA A 6 11.74 -24.87 3.92
CA ALA A 6 10.60 -24.93 4.83
C ALA A 6 9.26 -24.77 4.09
N ILE A 7 9.20 -23.94 3.08
CA ILE A 7 8.00 -23.75 2.26
C ILE A 7 7.48 -25.06 1.65
N ILE A 8 8.40 -25.95 1.18
CA ILE A 8 8.05 -27.26 0.59
C ILE A 8 7.53 -28.21 1.68
N ARG A 9 8.06 -28.10 2.91
CA ARG A 9 7.58 -28.92 4.03
C ARG A 9 6.21 -28.47 4.57
N HIS A 10 5.94 -27.17 4.50
CA HIS A 10 4.65 -26.60 4.93
C HIS A 10 3.53 -26.88 3.91
N ASP A 11 3.89 -26.96 2.64
CA ASP A 11 2.95 -27.28 1.56
C ASP A 11 3.52 -28.43 0.70
N PRO A 12 3.17 -29.70 1.00
CA PRO A 12 3.67 -30.85 0.26
C PRO A 12 3.31 -30.86 -1.24
N TRP A 13 2.30 -30.12 -1.66
CA TRP A 13 1.97 -29.96 -3.08
C TRP A 13 3.04 -29.21 -3.87
N LEU A 14 3.99 -28.55 -3.20
CA LEU A 14 5.14 -27.91 -3.81
C LEU A 14 6.32 -28.88 -4.06
N GLU A 15 6.24 -30.14 -3.61
CA GLU A 15 7.33 -31.12 -3.79
C GLU A 15 7.72 -31.33 -5.27
N PRO A 16 6.77 -31.44 -6.23
CA PRO A 16 7.11 -31.56 -7.65
C PRO A 16 7.90 -30.36 -8.20
N TYR A 17 7.81 -29.20 -7.58
CA TYR A 17 8.44 -27.95 -8.00
C TYR A 17 9.70 -27.61 -7.18
N SER A 18 10.20 -28.57 -6.40
CA SER A 18 11.35 -28.37 -5.50
C SER A 18 12.58 -27.83 -6.21
N ASP A 19 12.87 -28.30 -7.42
CA ASP A 19 14.03 -27.83 -8.19
C ASP A 19 13.90 -26.38 -8.60
N ALA A 20 12.72 -25.94 -9.03
CA ALA A 20 12.46 -24.53 -9.37
C ALA A 20 12.55 -23.63 -8.14
N ILE A 21 11.98 -24.04 -7.01
CA ILE A 21 12.02 -23.30 -5.74
C ILE A 21 13.46 -23.18 -5.21
N ASN A 22 14.19 -24.29 -5.20
CA ASN A 22 15.61 -24.29 -4.80
C ASN A 22 16.45 -23.46 -5.78
N GLY A 23 16.17 -23.53 -7.09
CA GLY A 23 16.85 -22.74 -8.12
C GLY A 23 16.70 -21.24 -7.88
N ARG A 24 15.48 -20.76 -7.62
CA ARG A 24 15.21 -19.34 -7.27
C ARG A 24 15.97 -18.90 -6.02
N HIS A 25 15.99 -19.73 -4.98
CA HIS A 25 16.74 -19.46 -3.75
C HIS A 25 18.25 -19.39 -4.02
N ASP A 26 18.80 -20.35 -4.75
CA ASP A 26 20.23 -20.41 -5.11
C ASP A 26 20.63 -19.22 -5.99
N ASP A 27 19.76 -18.79 -6.93
CA ASP A 27 19.96 -17.60 -7.77
C ASP A 27 20.07 -16.34 -6.94
N ALA A 28 19.18 -16.14 -5.97
CA ALA A 28 19.25 -14.99 -5.06
C ALA A 28 20.54 -15.01 -4.23
N VAL A 29 20.95 -16.16 -3.70
CA VAL A 29 22.21 -16.31 -2.94
C VAL A 29 23.42 -16.02 -3.83
N ARG A 30 23.42 -16.52 -5.07
CA ARG A 30 24.51 -16.30 -6.03
C ARG A 30 24.61 -14.81 -6.40
N LYS A 31 23.47 -14.19 -6.74
CA LYS A 31 23.43 -12.78 -7.11
C LYS A 31 23.83 -11.87 -5.95
N GLU A 32 23.41 -12.15 -4.73
CA GLU A 32 23.85 -11.40 -3.55
C GLU A 32 25.38 -11.42 -3.39
N LYS A 33 26.00 -12.59 -3.53
CA LYS A 33 27.48 -12.73 -3.46
C LYS A 33 28.17 -11.97 -4.59
N GLU A 34 27.61 -12.02 -5.79
CA GLU A 34 28.13 -11.27 -6.94
C GLU A 34 28.12 -9.77 -6.66
N LEU A 35 26.98 -9.23 -6.22
CA LEU A 35 26.79 -7.79 -5.96
C LEU A 35 27.60 -7.31 -4.76
N ALA A 36 27.65 -8.08 -3.69
CA ALA A 36 28.42 -7.74 -2.48
C ALA A 36 29.92 -7.71 -2.72
N GLY A 37 30.41 -8.46 -3.68
CA GLY A 37 31.85 -8.59 -3.94
C GLY A 37 32.62 -9.26 -2.80
N LYS A 38 33.95 -9.26 -2.91
CA LYS A 38 34.81 -9.90 -1.93
C LYS A 38 34.87 -9.12 -0.61
N GLY A 39 34.29 -9.69 0.45
CA GLY A 39 34.32 -9.11 1.81
C GLY A 39 33.29 -7.99 2.07
N GLY A 40 32.47 -7.66 1.07
CA GLY A 40 31.36 -6.71 1.22
C GLY A 40 30.03 -7.38 1.58
N THR A 41 29.01 -6.57 1.74
CA THR A 41 27.62 -6.97 2.01
C THR A 41 26.65 -6.33 1.01
N LEU A 42 25.42 -6.84 0.94
CA LEU A 42 24.38 -6.22 0.13
C LEU A 42 24.07 -4.77 0.59
N VAL A 43 24.21 -4.49 1.88
CA VAL A 43 24.05 -3.14 2.44
C VAL A 43 25.13 -2.18 1.95
N ASP A 44 26.37 -2.69 1.76
CA ASP A 44 27.48 -1.91 1.22
C ASP A 44 27.30 -1.67 -0.28
N PHE A 45 26.78 -2.64 -1.01
CA PHE A 45 26.43 -2.49 -2.42
C PHE A 45 25.33 -1.42 -2.64
N ALA A 46 24.29 -1.43 -1.82
CA ALA A 46 23.12 -0.56 -1.96
C ALA A 46 23.41 0.89 -1.51
N ASN A 47 24.47 1.51 -2.00
CA ASN A 47 24.93 2.85 -1.68
C ASN A 47 25.07 3.76 -2.92
N ALA A 48 24.40 3.45 -4.04
CA ALA A 48 24.49 4.24 -5.26
C ALA A 48 24.16 5.73 -5.02
N HIS A 49 23.14 6.01 -4.21
CA HIS A 49 22.73 7.35 -3.84
C HIS A 49 23.77 8.16 -3.02
N LYS A 50 24.78 7.49 -2.45
CA LYS A 50 25.91 8.13 -1.74
C LYS A 50 27.09 8.40 -2.68
N TYR A 51 27.08 7.82 -3.88
CA TYR A 51 28.12 7.95 -4.88
C TYR A 51 27.65 8.78 -6.09
N PHE A 52 26.50 8.46 -6.66
CA PHE A 52 25.88 9.18 -7.78
C PHE A 52 25.06 10.38 -7.31
N GLY A 53 24.79 11.30 -8.22
CA GLY A 53 24.08 12.54 -7.94
C GLY A 53 25.01 13.64 -7.45
N LEU A 54 24.43 14.70 -6.92
CA LEU A 54 25.13 15.90 -6.48
C LEU A 54 25.42 15.86 -4.98
N HIS A 55 26.70 15.92 -4.58
CA HIS A 55 27.12 15.87 -3.19
C HIS A 55 27.99 17.06 -2.81
N LYS A 56 27.69 17.68 -1.66
CA LYS A 56 28.55 18.68 -1.06
C LYS A 56 29.73 18.00 -0.35
N THR A 57 30.93 18.44 -0.68
CA THR A 57 32.19 17.94 -0.11
C THR A 57 32.87 19.05 0.73
N ARG A 58 33.96 18.70 1.41
CA ARG A 58 34.77 19.69 2.15
C ARG A 58 35.36 20.77 1.23
N SER A 59 35.73 20.40 -0.01
CA SER A 59 36.39 21.28 -0.99
C SER A 59 35.42 21.96 -1.97
N GLY A 60 34.17 21.49 -2.08
CA GLY A 60 33.20 22.01 -3.06
C GLY A 60 32.05 21.05 -3.28
N TRP A 61 31.78 20.74 -4.52
CA TRP A 61 30.73 19.82 -4.96
C TRP A 61 31.33 18.70 -5.80
N ALA A 62 30.80 17.50 -5.66
CA ALA A 62 31.06 16.38 -6.55
C ALA A 62 29.74 15.93 -7.18
N PHE A 63 29.73 15.75 -8.48
CA PHE A 63 28.59 15.22 -9.20
C PHE A 63 29.01 14.03 -10.04
N ARG A 64 28.21 12.95 -9.98
CA ARG A 64 28.42 11.74 -10.79
C ARG A 64 27.13 11.26 -11.39
N GLU A 65 27.22 10.76 -12.62
CA GLU A 65 26.08 10.15 -13.32
C GLU A 65 26.53 8.95 -14.13
N TRP A 66 25.65 7.94 -14.26
CA TRP A 66 25.89 6.77 -15.09
C TRP A 66 25.20 6.93 -16.45
N ALA A 67 26.02 7.09 -17.50
CA ALA A 67 25.55 7.27 -18.86
C ALA A 67 26.53 6.58 -19.84
N PRO A 68 26.52 5.22 -19.93
CA PRO A 68 27.55 4.47 -20.64
C PRO A 68 27.59 4.74 -22.15
N ASN A 69 26.47 5.06 -22.78
CA ASN A 69 26.37 5.35 -24.22
C ASN A 69 26.63 6.84 -24.56
N ALA A 70 26.74 7.71 -23.55
CA ALA A 70 27.01 9.12 -23.79
C ALA A 70 28.41 9.35 -24.37
N THR A 71 28.53 10.35 -25.27
CA THR A 71 29.80 10.81 -25.85
C THR A 71 30.31 12.09 -25.21
N ALA A 72 29.42 12.90 -24.61
CA ALA A 72 29.75 14.04 -23.76
C ALA A 72 28.60 14.33 -22.80
N VAL A 73 28.91 14.85 -21.62
CA VAL A 73 27.91 15.24 -20.60
C VAL A 73 28.34 16.59 -20.02
N TYR A 74 27.39 17.53 -19.94
CA TYR A 74 27.60 18.84 -19.35
C TYR A 74 26.57 19.09 -18.24
N LEU A 75 27.01 19.73 -17.15
CA LEU A 75 26.12 20.26 -16.13
C LEU A 75 25.65 21.65 -16.57
N ILE A 76 24.35 21.83 -16.73
CA ILE A 76 23.71 23.10 -17.10
C ILE A 76 22.71 23.53 -16.03
N GLY A 77 22.53 24.82 -15.83
CA GLY A 77 21.60 25.30 -14.81
C GLY A 77 21.57 26.83 -14.68
N SER A 78 20.87 27.30 -13.63
CA SER A 78 20.76 28.72 -13.30
C SER A 78 22.12 29.41 -13.09
N PHE A 79 23.11 28.67 -12.66
CA PHE A 79 24.47 29.17 -12.36
C PHE A 79 25.31 29.41 -13.61
N ASN A 80 24.94 28.88 -14.78
CA ASN A 80 25.69 29.09 -16.03
C ASN A 80 24.79 29.49 -17.23
N ASN A 81 23.59 30.03 -16.94
CA ASN A 81 22.58 30.43 -17.91
C ASN A 81 22.15 29.29 -18.86
N TRP A 82 22.09 28.05 -18.34
CA TRP A 82 21.67 26.85 -19.09
C TRP A 82 22.52 26.56 -20.35
N THR A 83 23.79 27.00 -20.35
CA THR A 83 24.67 26.83 -21.47
C THR A 83 25.78 25.83 -21.23
N GLU A 84 26.12 25.08 -22.28
CA GLU A 84 27.27 24.18 -22.25
C GLU A 84 28.57 25.00 -22.20
N LYS A 85 29.37 24.78 -21.17
CA LYS A 85 30.67 25.42 -21.00
C LYS A 85 31.70 24.39 -20.60
N ALA A 86 32.94 24.55 -21.07
CA ALA A 86 34.02 23.60 -20.80
C ALA A 86 34.27 23.36 -19.31
N GLU A 87 34.11 24.40 -18.48
CA GLU A 87 34.24 24.31 -17.02
C GLU A 87 33.18 23.48 -16.32
N PHE A 88 32.08 23.15 -17.02
CA PHE A 88 30.98 22.30 -16.55
C PHE A 88 30.88 20.99 -17.33
N ALA A 89 31.88 20.66 -18.15
CA ALA A 89 31.98 19.37 -18.84
C ALA A 89 32.38 18.30 -17.84
N LEU A 90 31.63 17.18 -17.82
CA LEU A 90 31.99 16.02 -17.02
C LEU A 90 33.07 15.19 -17.72
N THR A 91 33.94 14.57 -16.95
CA THR A 91 34.95 13.62 -17.43
C THR A 91 34.42 12.21 -17.32
N ARG A 92 34.56 11.43 -18.38
CA ARG A 92 34.22 10.01 -18.38
C ARG A 92 35.30 9.22 -17.63
N ILE A 93 34.86 8.40 -16.69
CA ILE A 93 35.68 7.46 -15.92
C ILE A 93 35.24 6.02 -16.19
N ASP A 94 35.79 5.05 -15.50
CA ASP A 94 35.49 3.63 -15.71
C ASP A 94 33.99 3.29 -15.55
N GLY A 95 33.52 2.24 -16.26
CA GLY A 95 32.16 1.73 -16.14
C GLY A 95 31.07 2.61 -16.76
N GLY A 96 31.42 3.60 -17.58
CA GLY A 96 30.46 4.53 -18.20
C GLY A 96 29.94 5.58 -17.24
N VAL A 97 30.66 5.84 -16.17
CA VAL A 97 30.39 6.91 -15.20
C VAL A 97 31.02 8.23 -15.69
N TRP A 98 30.29 9.32 -15.47
CA TRP A 98 30.73 10.68 -15.74
C TRP A 98 30.82 11.46 -14.44
N GLU A 99 31.92 12.21 -14.24
CA GLU A 99 32.22 12.90 -13.00
C GLU A 99 32.66 14.35 -13.24
N ILE A 100 32.26 15.25 -12.33
CA ILE A 100 32.81 16.61 -12.23
C ILE A 100 32.93 17.02 -10.75
N THR A 101 33.95 17.80 -10.44
CA THR A 101 34.11 18.50 -9.17
C THR A 101 34.06 20.01 -9.38
N LEU A 102 33.30 20.71 -8.55
CA LEU A 102 33.10 22.17 -8.66
C LEU A 102 33.49 22.88 -7.36
N PRO A 103 34.00 24.14 -7.43
CA PRO A 103 34.24 24.96 -6.24
C PRO A 103 32.98 25.20 -5.38
N LYS A 104 33.17 25.58 -4.11
CA LYS A 104 32.06 25.74 -3.14
C LYS A 104 31.04 26.80 -3.51
N ASP A 105 31.47 27.85 -4.16
CA ASP A 105 30.72 29.07 -4.50
C ASP A 105 29.94 28.95 -5.80
N VAL A 106 30.15 27.88 -6.57
CA VAL A 106 29.51 27.68 -7.87
C VAL A 106 28.04 27.35 -7.74
N LEU A 107 27.67 26.47 -6.77
CA LEU A 107 26.29 26.04 -6.56
C LEU A 107 25.77 26.50 -5.19
N ARG A 108 24.50 26.92 -5.16
CA ARG A 108 23.80 27.36 -3.95
C ARG A 108 22.52 26.55 -3.77
N HIS A 109 22.04 26.48 -2.52
CA HIS A 109 20.71 25.94 -2.23
C HIS A 109 19.65 26.66 -3.06
N GLY A 110 18.79 25.88 -3.74
CA GLY A 110 17.74 26.39 -4.60
C GLY A 110 18.12 26.54 -6.08
N ASP A 111 19.41 26.47 -6.44
CA ASP A 111 19.82 26.50 -7.86
C ASP A 111 19.18 25.34 -8.64
N LEU A 112 18.74 25.64 -9.84
CA LEU A 112 18.16 24.67 -10.76
C LEU A 112 19.22 24.14 -11.71
N TYR A 113 19.16 22.83 -12.01
CA TYR A 113 20.12 22.21 -12.90
C TYR A 113 19.55 21.01 -13.65
N LYS A 114 20.21 20.68 -14.77
CA LYS A 114 20.02 19.50 -15.61
C LYS A 114 21.35 19.00 -16.12
N LEU A 115 21.33 17.87 -16.77
CA LEU A 115 22.41 17.42 -17.64
C LEU A 115 22.06 17.69 -19.10
N LYS A 116 23.04 18.15 -19.88
CA LYS A 116 23.01 18.06 -21.32
C LYS A 116 23.85 16.85 -21.72
N VAL A 117 23.20 15.85 -22.24
CA VAL A 117 23.80 14.56 -22.61
C VAL A 117 23.88 14.47 -24.13
N HIS A 118 25.06 14.19 -24.66
CA HIS A 118 25.30 13.91 -26.07
C HIS A 118 25.55 12.41 -26.26
N TRP A 119 25.07 11.87 -27.36
CA TRP A 119 25.32 10.50 -27.83
C TRP A 119 25.50 10.50 -29.34
N ASP A 120 25.88 9.35 -29.90
CA ASP A 120 26.04 9.25 -31.34
C ASP A 120 24.71 9.53 -32.06
N GLY A 121 24.69 10.58 -32.88
CA GLY A 121 23.52 11.03 -33.63
C GLY A 121 22.51 11.91 -32.87
N GLY A 122 22.81 12.37 -31.64
CA GLY A 122 21.89 13.26 -30.93
C GLY A 122 22.37 13.83 -29.60
N CYS A 123 21.50 14.63 -29.01
CA CYS A 123 21.66 15.12 -27.63
C CYS A 123 20.32 15.45 -27.01
N GLY A 124 20.28 15.57 -25.67
CA GLY A 124 19.08 15.96 -24.96
C GLY A 124 19.38 16.49 -23.55
N GLU A 125 18.42 17.24 -23.01
CA GLU A 125 18.44 17.59 -21.60
C GLU A 125 17.87 16.42 -20.77
N ARG A 126 18.45 16.18 -19.60
CA ARG A 126 18.05 15.10 -18.69
C ARG A 126 18.02 15.61 -17.25
N ILE A 127 17.03 15.20 -16.49
CA ILE A 127 17.07 15.30 -15.03
C ILE A 127 17.98 14.18 -14.53
N PRO A 128 19.01 14.48 -13.70
CA PRO A 128 19.90 13.44 -13.18
C PRO A 128 19.15 12.33 -12.47
N ALA A 129 19.52 11.08 -12.74
CA ALA A 129 18.81 9.90 -12.26
C ALA A 129 18.75 9.80 -10.71
N TYR A 130 19.75 10.35 -10.04
CA TYR A 130 19.86 10.36 -8.57
C TYR A 130 19.53 11.74 -7.96
N SER A 131 18.71 12.55 -8.64
CA SER A 131 18.25 13.82 -8.07
C SER A 131 17.38 13.59 -6.84
N THR A 132 17.76 14.22 -5.73
CA THR A 132 17.01 14.13 -4.46
C THR A 132 15.91 15.18 -4.32
N ARG A 133 15.86 16.13 -5.24
CA ARG A 133 14.82 17.16 -5.36
C ARG A 133 14.65 17.54 -6.82
N THR A 134 13.42 17.51 -7.30
CA THR A 134 13.00 18.07 -8.58
C THR A 134 11.84 19.03 -8.34
N VAL A 135 11.75 20.07 -9.16
CA VAL A 135 10.70 21.07 -9.06
C VAL A 135 10.18 21.42 -10.44
N GLN A 136 8.89 21.69 -10.53
CA GLN A 136 8.23 22.12 -11.77
C GLN A 136 8.10 23.64 -11.78
N ASP A 137 8.48 24.27 -12.89
CA ASP A 137 8.21 25.68 -13.11
C ASP A 137 6.70 25.89 -13.38
N GLU A 138 6.08 26.80 -12.66
CA GLU A 138 4.62 27.02 -12.71
C GLU A 138 4.10 27.51 -14.06
N LYS A 139 4.95 28.19 -14.85
CA LYS A 139 4.55 28.79 -16.12
C LYS A 139 4.82 27.87 -17.30
N THR A 140 6.01 27.26 -17.31
CA THR A 140 6.45 26.42 -18.43
C THR A 140 6.09 24.95 -18.22
N LEU A 141 5.75 24.56 -17.01
CA LEU A 141 5.50 23.17 -16.56
C LEU A 141 6.71 22.25 -16.74
N ILE A 142 7.90 22.83 -16.98
CA ILE A 142 9.15 22.09 -17.14
C ILE A 142 9.73 21.74 -15.79
N PHE A 143 10.11 20.48 -15.60
CA PHE A 143 10.83 20.03 -14.41
C PHE A 143 12.33 20.29 -14.52
N SER A 144 12.95 20.58 -13.39
CA SER A 144 14.39 20.68 -13.23
C SER A 144 14.81 20.06 -11.90
N ALA A 145 16.00 19.49 -11.84
CA ALA A 145 16.60 19.15 -10.56
C ALA A 145 16.92 20.44 -9.78
N GLN A 146 16.82 20.39 -8.47
CA GLN A 146 17.13 21.51 -7.59
C GLN A 146 18.18 21.11 -6.55
N VAL A 147 19.18 21.98 -6.36
CA VAL A 147 20.17 21.81 -5.30
C VAL A 147 19.48 21.94 -3.94
N TRP A 148 19.32 20.82 -3.23
CA TRP A 148 18.70 20.78 -1.91
C TRP A 148 19.81 20.70 -0.86
N GLN A 149 20.22 21.85 -0.33
CA GLN A 149 21.24 21.97 0.70
C GLN A 149 20.86 23.06 1.70
N PRO A 150 19.84 22.84 2.53
CA PRO A 150 19.40 23.83 3.49
C PRO A 150 20.51 24.12 4.50
N ALA A 151 20.55 25.37 5.01
CA ALA A 151 21.55 25.80 6.00
C ALA A 151 21.48 24.98 7.30
N ARG A 152 20.29 24.48 7.62
CA ARG A 152 20.04 23.59 8.76
C ARG A 152 19.30 22.37 8.26
N PRO A 153 19.99 21.23 8.07
CA PRO A 153 19.34 19.96 7.71
C PRO A 153 18.29 19.56 8.74
N TYR A 154 17.21 18.92 8.28
CA TYR A 154 16.19 18.39 9.17
C TYR A 154 16.80 17.39 10.16
N LYS A 155 16.37 17.45 11.41
CA LYS A 155 16.75 16.50 12.44
C LYS A 155 15.51 15.86 13.03
N PHE A 156 15.41 14.56 12.89
CA PHE A 156 14.32 13.78 13.47
C PHE A 156 14.35 13.86 15.00
N LYS A 157 13.18 14.04 15.60
CA LYS A 157 12.98 14.05 17.06
C LYS A 157 12.83 12.64 17.60
N VAL A 158 12.19 11.77 16.82
CA VAL A 158 11.99 10.35 17.14
C VAL A 158 13.05 9.53 16.39
N ALA A 159 14.13 9.16 17.08
CA ALA A 159 15.28 8.49 16.47
C ALA A 159 15.07 6.98 16.28
N ASP A 160 14.40 6.30 17.22
CA ASP A 160 14.29 4.85 17.30
C ASP A 160 12.81 4.41 17.31
N PHE A 161 12.07 4.77 16.25
CA PHE A 161 10.70 4.34 16.13
C PHE A 161 10.63 2.84 15.77
N LYS A 162 9.67 2.14 16.38
CA LYS A 162 9.40 0.73 16.11
C LYS A 162 7.90 0.54 15.83
N PRO A 163 7.53 0.13 14.62
CA PRO A 163 6.16 -0.13 14.26
C PRO A 163 5.48 -1.15 15.16
N GLN A 164 4.22 -0.92 15.52
CA GLN A 164 3.36 -1.90 16.16
C GLN A 164 2.56 -2.63 15.08
N THR A 165 2.82 -3.92 14.90
CA THR A 165 2.23 -4.72 13.81
C THR A 165 1.28 -5.82 14.30
N ASN A 166 0.84 -5.76 15.56
CA ASN A 166 0.07 -6.82 16.19
C ASN A 166 -1.25 -6.33 16.79
N PRO A 167 -2.29 -6.09 15.97
CA PRO A 167 -2.39 -6.17 14.52
C PRO A 167 -1.84 -4.93 13.80
N LEU A 168 -1.54 -5.06 12.49
CA LEU A 168 -1.20 -3.93 11.61
C LEU A 168 -2.50 -3.35 11.04
N LEU A 169 -2.80 -2.09 11.38
CA LEU A 169 -4.01 -1.36 10.98
C LEU A 169 -3.58 -0.14 10.17
N ILE A 170 -3.75 -0.22 8.85
CA ILE A 170 -3.21 0.73 7.90
C ILE A 170 -4.28 1.71 7.44
N TYR A 171 -3.95 2.98 7.41
CA TYR A 171 -4.72 4.02 6.76
C TYR A 171 -4.01 4.42 5.45
N GLU A 172 -4.56 3.99 4.33
CA GLU A 172 -4.04 4.34 3.00
C GLU A 172 -4.47 5.77 2.65
N CYS A 173 -3.54 6.58 2.18
CA CYS A 173 -3.79 7.99 1.94
C CYS A 173 -3.00 8.55 0.74
N HIS A 174 -3.57 9.55 0.09
CA HIS A 174 -2.93 10.37 -0.93
C HIS A 174 -2.79 11.81 -0.40
N ILE A 175 -1.58 12.31 -0.33
CA ILE A 175 -1.29 13.63 0.28
C ILE A 175 -2.11 14.73 -0.40
N GLY A 176 -2.08 14.78 -1.73
CA GLY A 176 -2.75 15.83 -2.49
C GLY A 176 -4.27 15.87 -2.36
N MET A 177 -4.89 14.73 -2.00
CA MET A 177 -6.34 14.64 -1.79
C MET A 177 -6.77 14.93 -0.34
N GLY A 178 -5.84 15.20 0.56
CA GLY A 178 -6.08 15.25 2.00
C GLY A 178 -6.95 16.40 2.50
N GLU A 179 -7.38 17.31 1.65
CA GLU A 179 -8.09 18.54 2.04
C GLU A 179 -9.51 18.62 1.45
N ASP A 180 -10.39 19.39 2.13
CA ASP A 180 -11.73 19.71 1.62
C ASP A 180 -11.72 20.61 0.38
N LYS A 181 -10.68 21.46 0.25
CA LYS A 181 -10.54 22.39 -0.88
C LYS A 181 -10.35 21.66 -2.21
N GLU A 182 -10.88 22.24 -3.27
CA GLU A 182 -10.55 21.83 -4.64
C GLU A 182 -9.15 22.31 -5.00
N GLY A 183 -8.18 21.41 -4.97
CA GLY A 183 -6.77 21.70 -5.20
C GLY A 183 -5.87 20.62 -4.63
N VAL A 184 -4.57 20.84 -4.73
CA VAL A 184 -3.57 19.90 -4.22
C VAL A 184 -3.27 20.21 -2.75
N GLY A 185 -3.40 19.21 -1.88
CA GLY A 185 -2.97 19.29 -0.48
C GLY A 185 -1.45 19.15 -0.35
N THR A 186 -0.92 19.62 0.76
CA THR A 186 0.53 19.61 1.07
C THR A 186 0.86 18.66 2.20
N TYR A 187 2.16 18.28 2.35
CA TYR A 187 2.65 17.50 3.48
C TYR A 187 2.30 18.16 4.82
N GLU A 188 2.40 19.49 4.89
CA GLU A 188 2.12 20.24 6.13
C GLU A 188 0.62 20.27 6.43
N GLU A 189 -0.25 20.51 5.44
CA GLU A 189 -1.70 20.46 5.62
C GLU A 189 -2.14 19.06 6.06
N PHE A 190 -1.63 18.01 5.42
CA PHE A 190 -1.92 16.63 5.82
C PHE A 190 -1.49 16.34 7.27
N ARG A 191 -0.28 16.78 7.65
CA ARG A 191 0.24 16.62 9.00
C ARG A 191 -0.66 17.27 10.05
N VAL A 192 -1.17 18.47 9.76
CA VAL A 192 -1.97 19.28 10.71
C VAL A 192 -3.43 18.84 10.74
N ASN A 193 -4.02 18.56 9.57
CA ASN A 193 -5.46 18.38 9.45
C ASN A 193 -5.90 16.90 9.41
N VAL A 194 -5.10 16.02 8.81
CA VAL A 194 -5.49 14.61 8.56
C VAL A 194 -4.86 13.66 9.57
N LEU A 195 -3.57 13.80 9.86
CA LEU A 195 -2.87 12.89 10.77
C LEU A 195 -3.52 12.78 12.18
N PRO A 196 -4.03 13.86 12.80
CA PRO A 196 -4.76 13.76 14.06
C PRO A 196 -6.07 12.97 13.97
N ARG A 197 -6.76 12.96 12.81
CA ARG A 197 -7.95 12.15 12.58
C ARG A 197 -7.60 10.67 12.57
N ILE A 198 -6.55 10.30 11.84
CA ILE A 198 -6.04 8.93 11.76
C ILE A 198 -5.65 8.39 13.14
N GLU A 199 -4.98 9.22 13.96
CA GLU A 199 -4.64 8.89 15.34
C GLU A 199 -5.90 8.64 16.18
N LYS A 200 -6.89 9.53 16.08
CA LYS A 200 -8.17 9.43 16.79
C LYS A 200 -8.91 8.14 16.41
N ASP A 201 -8.95 7.81 15.14
CA ASP A 201 -9.61 6.60 14.64
C ASP A 201 -8.89 5.30 15.05
N GLY A 202 -7.65 5.41 15.54
CA GLY A 202 -6.92 4.30 16.13
C GLY A 202 -6.04 3.50 15.17
N TYR A 203 -5.86 3.92 13.92
CA TYR A 203 -4.91 3.30 13.01
C TYR A 203 -3.47 3.47 13.51
N ASN A 204 -2.62 2.46 13.29
CA ASN A 204 -1.23 2.46 13.76
C ASN A 204 -0.18 2.53 12.65
N ALA A 205 -0.63 2.63 11.41
CA ALA A 205 0.21 2.89 10.25
C ALA A 205 -0.53 3.75 9.23
N ILE A 206 0.20 4.61 8.51
CA ILE A 206 -0.26 5.21 7.26
C ILE A 206 0.52 4.59 6.09
N GLN A 207 -0.17 4.33 4.97
CA GLN A 207 0.43 3.98 3.70
C GLN A 207 0.23 5.15 2.76
N ILE A 208 1.33 5.86 2.46
CA ILE A 208 1.29 7.01 1.56
C ILE A 208 1.40 6.49 0.13
N MET A 209 0.37 6.71 -0.69
CA MET A 209 0.36 6.40 -2.12
C MET A 209 1.53 7.08 -2.81
N ALA A 210 2.01 6.48 -3.90
CA ALA A 210 3.23 6.83 -4.63
C ALA A 210 3.56 8.34 -4.63
N ILE A 211 4.60 8.72 -3.89
CA ILE A 211 5.06 10.10 -3.72
C ILE A 211 6.42 10.38 -4.37
N GLN A 212 7.02 9.40 -5.02
CA GLN A 212 8.18 9.66 -5.87
C GLN A 212 7.76 10.65 -6.96
N GLU A 213 8.68 11.54 -7.38
CA GLU A 213 8.31 12.61 -8.30
C GLU A 213 7.80 12.05 -9.63
N HIS A 214 6.71 12.63 -10.11
CA HIS A 214 6.00 12.23 -11.31
C HIS A 214 5.50 13.46 -12.07
N PRO A 215 5.56 13.46 -13.40
CA PRO A 215 5.23 14.65 -14.20
C PRO A 215 3.71 14.91 -14.26
N TYR A 216 2.91 13.86 -14.24
CA TYR A 216 1.46 13.94 -14.40
C TYR A 216 0.71 13.61 -13.10
N TYR A 217 0.02 14.60 -12.53
CA TYR A 217 -0.73 14.44 -11.28
C TYR A 217 -1.82 13.37 -11.38
N GLY A 218 -2.48 13.25 -12.54
CA GLY A 218 -3.50 12.24 -12.81
C GLY A 218 -2.99 10.80 -12.86
N SER A 219 -1.68 10.56 -12.77
CA SER A 219 -1.11 9.22 -12.58
C SER A 219 -1.14 8.75 -11.14
N PHE A 220 -1.65 9.55 -10.21
CA PHE A 220 -1.70 9.28 -8.76
C PHE A 220 -0.31 9.06 -8.12
N GLY A 221 0.77 9.36 -8.86
CA GLY A 221 2.15 9.09 -8.50
C GLY A 221 2.74 7.81 -9.07
N TYR A 222 1.96 7.00 -9.79
CA TYR A 222 2.44 5.70 -10.30
C TYR A 222 3.23 5.79 -11.60
N HIS A 223 3.29 6.94 -12.27
CA HIS A 223 4.19 7.20 -13.41
C HIS A 223 5.45 7.95 -12.94
N VAL A 224 6.33 7.26 -12.23
CA VAL A 224 7.52 7.84 -11.60
C VAL A 224 8.53 8.29 -12.65
N SER A 225 9.04 9.53 -12.51
CA SER A 225 10.13 10.10 -13.30
C SER A 225 11.43 10.20 -12.52
N SER A 226 11.38 10.61 -11.24
CA SER A 226 12.58 10.79 -10.41
C SER A 226 12.46 9.96 -9.13
N PHE A 227 13.17 8.83 -9.06
CA PHE A 227 13.02 7.81 -8.04
C PHE A 227 13.56 8.21 -6.66
N TYR A 228 14.50 9.17 -6.61
CA TYR A 228 15.13 9.64 -5.37
C TYR A 228 14.56 10.97 -4.87
N ALA A 229 13.59 11.55 -5.58
CA ALA A 229 12.96 12.80 -5.21
C ALA A 229 11.52 12.57 -4.72
N ALA A 230 11.17 13.14 -3.56
CA ALA A 230 9.78 13.27 -3.15
C ALA A 230 9.08 14.33 -4.02
N SER A 231 7.82 14.08 -4.39
CA SER A 231 7.08 15.00 -5.25
C SER A 231 7.03 16.41 -4.64
N SER A 232 7.52 17.36 -5.42
CA SER A 232 7.55 18.78 -5.06
C SER A 232 6.17 19.42 -5.06
N ARG A 233 5.22 18.77 -5.69
CA ARG A 233 3.82 19.21 -5.74
C ARG A 233 3.19 19.28 -4.36
N PHE A 234 3.64 18.43 -3.43
CA PHE A 234 3.12 18.36 -2.07
C PHE A 234 3.96 19.15 -1.05
N GLY A 235 5.12 19.71 -1.46
CA GLY A 235 5.97 20.49 -0.56
C GLY A 235 7.45 20.18 -0.69
N THR A 236 8.17 20.39 0.40
CA THR A 236 9.62 20.21 0.49
C THR A 236 10.01 18.87 1.11
N PRO A 237 11.26 18.38 0.90
CA PRO A 237 11.78 17.22 1.60
C PRO A 237 11.69 17.32 3.13
N ASP A 238 11.93 18.50 3.69
CA ASP A 238 11.89 18.70 5.14
C ASP A 238 10.46 18.67 5.69
N GLU A 239 9.45 19.08 4.90
CA GLU A 239 8.03 18.94 5.28
C GLU A 239 7.60 17.49 5.30
N LEU A 240 8.03 16.67 4.34
CA LEU A 240 7.78 15.23 4.36
C LEU A 240 8.45 14.56 5.57
N LYS A 241 9.71 14.90 5.85
CA LYS A 241 10.42 14.41 7.06
C LYS A 241 9.69 14.80 8.35
N ARG A 242 9.13 16.01 8.39
CA ARG A 242 8.34 16.49 9.54
C ARG A 242 7.04 15.72 9.69
N LEU A 243 6.36 15.40 8.59
CA LEU A 243 5.17 14.56 8.60
C LEU A 243 5.46 13.17 9.17
N ILE A 244 6.56 12.54 8.72
CA ILE A 244 6.98 11.22 9.21
C ILE A 244 7.35 11.27 10.70
N ASP A 245 8.11 12.26 11.10
CA ASP A 245 8.52 12.45 12.51
C ASP A 245 7.33 12.69 13.46
N ASP A 246 6.33 13.46 13.00
CA ASP A 246 5.09 13.68 13.74
C ASP A 246 4.23 12.40 13.82
N ALA A 247 4.15 11.63 12.75
CA ALA A 247 3.50 10.31 12.75
C ALA A 247 4.16 9.36 13.77
N HIS A 248 5.48 9.29 13.78
CA HIS A 248 6.24 8.51 14.76
C HIS A 248 5.97 8.97 16.21
N SER A 249 5.89 10.27 16.45
CA SER A 249 5.59 10.81 17.77
C SER A 249 4.21 10.41 18.31
N ARG A 250 3.28 10.06 17.39
CA ARG A 250 1.92 9.57 17.67
C ARG A 250 1.84 8.03 17.70
N GLY A 251 2.97 7.33 17.51
CA GLY A 251 2.99 5.87 17.44
C GLY A 251 2.45 5.29 16.13
N ILE A 252 2.46 6.08 15.05
CA ILE A 252 1.98 5.70 13.71
C ILE A 252 3.17 5.43 12.81
N ALA A 253 3.27 4.24 12.25
CA ALA A 253 4.25 3.87 11.24
C ALA A 253 3.94 4.54 9.89
N VAL A 254 4.98 4.79 9.09
CA VAL A 254 4.81 5.37 7.76
C VAL A 254 5.36 4.44 6.70
N ILE A 255 4.47 3.86 5.90
CA ILE A 255 4.77 2.94 4.80
C ILE A 255 4.71 3.75 3.50
N MET A 256 5.72 3.59 2.66
CA MET A 256 5.73 4.21 1.34
C MET A 256 5.24 3.23 0.29
N ASP A 257 4.35 3.69 -0.58
CA ASP A 257 4.02 2.99 -1.81
C ASP A 257 5.15 3.21 -2.82
N ILE A 258 5.92 2.17 -3.13
CA ILE A 258 7.11 2.25 -3.96
C ILE A 258 6.88 1.59 -5.31
N VAL A 259 7.16 2.34 -6.39
CA VAL A 259 6.97 1.86 -7.76
C VAL A 259 8.31 1.43 -8.34
N HIS A 260 8.61 0.14 -8.29
CA HIS A 260 9.78 -0.48 -8.91
C HIS A 260 9.41 -1.48 -10.02
N SER A 261 8.12 -1.62 -10.29
CA SER A 261 7.60 -2.43 -11.39
C SER A 261 7.81 -1.78 -12.76
N HIS A 262 7.81 -0.45 -12.82
CA HIS A 262 7.92 0.30 -14.07
C HIS A 262 8.37 1.76 -13.83
N ALA A 263 8.59 2.49 -14.92
CA ALA A 263 8.86 3.92 -14.94
C ALA A 263 8.00 4.61 -16.02
N VAL A 264 7.79 5.92 -15.88
CA VAL A 264 7.08 6.70 -16.89
C VAL A 264 7.80 6.63 -18.25
N LYS A 265 7.02 6.55 -19.32
CA LYS A 265 7.52 6.59 -20.70
C LYS A 265 7.83 8.03 -21.11
N ASN A 266 8.90 8.60 -20.53
CA ASN A 266 9.31 9.98 -20.72
C ASN A 266 10.85 10.06 -20.86
N GLU A 267 11.34 10.73 -21.90
CA GLU A 267 12.77 10.86 -22.19
C GLU A 267 13.38 12.11 -21.54
N VAL A 268 12.60 13.16 -21.29
CA VAL A 268 13.10 14.44 -20.80
C VAL A 268 13.17 14.48 -19.28
N GLU A 269 12.11 14.02 -18.62
CA GLU A 269 11.93 14.10 -17.18
C GLU A 269 12.15 12.75 -16.48
N GLY A 270 12.05 11.65 -17.23
CA GLY A 270 12.25 10.30 -16.76
C GLY A 270 13.57 9.68 -17.23
N LEU A 271 13.64 8.35 -17.11
CA LEU A 271 14.82 7.55 -17.45
C LEU A 271 14.82 7.04 -18.92
N GLY A 272 13.75 7.33 -19.69
CA GLY A 272 13.63 6.88 -21.07
C GLY A 272 14.74 7.49 -21.94
N ARG A 273 15.52 6.65 -22.62
CA ARG A 273 16.67 7.06 -23.44
C ARG A 273 17.61 8.07 -22.75
N PHE A 274 17.92 7.84 -21.49
CA PHE A 274 18.67 8.79 -20.67
C PHE A 274 20.03 9.13 -21.30
N ASP A 275 20.79 8.12 -21.75
CA ASP A 275 22.07 8.27 -22.44
C ASP A 275 21.98 8.13 -23.97
N GLY A 276 20.78 8.22 -24.53
CA GLY A 276 20.49 8.04 -25.94
C GLY A 276 20.17 6.59 -26.34
N SER A 277 20.52 5.61 -25.52
CA SER A 277 20.12 4.21 -25.73
C SER A 277 18.73 3.94 -25.14
N TYR A 278 18.04 2.92 -25.66
CA TYR A 278 16.72 2.53 -25.13
C TYR A 278 16.81 1.55 -23.97
N ASP A 279 17.98 0.97 -23.77
CA ASP A 279 18.19 -0.16 -22.87
C ASP A 279 19.12 0.12 -21.68
N GLN A 280 19.42 1.39 -21.38
CA GLN A 280 20.26 1.73 -20.23
C GLN A 280 19.69 1.13 -18.93
N TYR A 281 18.45 1.46 -18.58
CA TYR A 281 17.75 0.99 -17.40
C TYR A 281 16.73 -0.13 -17.69
N PHE A 282 16.28 -0.23 -18.93
CA PHE A 282 15.14 -1.04 -19.34
C PHE A 282 15.56 -2.21 -20.21
N TYR A 283 14.63 -3.12 -20.50
CA TYR A 283 14.89 -4.20 -21.45
C TYR A 283 15.20 -3.64 -22.85
N GLY A 284 16.13 -4.27 -23.54
CA GLY A 284 16.50 -3.91 -24.91
C GLY A 284 15.61 -4.52 -26.02
N ASP A 285 14.58 -5.26 -25.63
CA ASP A 285 13.67 -5.99 -26.52
C ASP A 285 12.20 -5.60 -26.28
N SER A 286 11.26 -6.43 -26.77
CA SER A 286 9.82 -6.18 -26.65
C SER A 286 9.29 -6.11 -25.21
N ARG A 287 10.06 -6.60 -24.21
CA ARG A 287 9.70 -6.50 -22.80
C ARG A 287 9.88 -5.11 -22.22
N ARG A 288 10.50 -4.17 -22.97
CA ARG A 288 10.74 -2.81 -22.51
C ARG A 288 9.47 -2.04 -22.18
N GLU A 289 8.42 -2.20 -22.97
CA GLU A 289 7.18 -1.44 -22.81
C GLU A 289 6.11 -2.32 -22.18
N HIS A 290 5.49 -1.83 -21.11
CA HIS A 290 4.38 -2.52 -20.47
C HIS A 290 3.13 -2.43 -21.37
N PRO A 291 2.52 -3.56 -21.75
CA PRO A 291 1.45 -3.57 -22.76
C PRO A 291 0.14 -2.89 -22.32
N ALA A 292 -0.07 -2.74 -21.00
CA ALA A 292 -1.30 -2.18 -20.45
C ALA A 292 -1.14 -0.82 -19.74
N TRP A 293 0.09 -0.42 -19.35
CA TRP A 293 0.28 0.74 -18.46
C TRP A 293 1.00 1.92 -19.12
N ASP A 294 1.27 1.86 -20.41
CA ASP A 294 2.04 2.90 -21.15
C ASP A 294 3.31 3.34 -20.40
N SER A 295 4.10 2.39 -19.96
CA SER A 295 5.26 2.56 -19.10
C SER A 295 6.45 1.70 -19.56
N LEU A 296 7.62 1.92 -18.97
CA LEU A 296 8.87 1.20 -19.27
C LEU A 296 9.21 0.22 -18.15
N CYS A 297 9.56 -1.01 -18.50
CA CYS A 297 9.91 -2.08 -17.57
C CYS A 297 11.42 -2.18 -17.36
N PHE A 298 11.86 -2.17 -16.09
CA PHE A 298 13.25 -2.29 -15.72
C PHE A 298 13.85 -3.65 -16.11
N ASP A 299 15.10 -3.65 -16.54
CA ASP A 299 15.89 -4.88 -16.73
C ASP A 299 16.54 -5.29 -15.42
N TYR A 300 15.85 -6.11 -14.64
CA TYR A 300 16.33 -6.62 -13.35
C TYR A 300 17.54 -7.56 -13.46
N GLY A 301 17.96 -7.93 -14.68
CA GLY A 301 19.17 -8.71 -14.93
C GLY A 301 20.46 -7.88 -14.85
N LYS A 302 20.37 -6.55 -15.01
CA LYS A 302 21.53 -5.65 -14.99
C LYS A 302 21.94 -5.26 -13.57
N ASN A 303 23.21 -5.45 -13.23
CA ASN A 303 23.73 -5.08 -11.91
C ASN A 303 23.59 -3.59 -11.61
N GLN A 304 23.71 -2.73 -12.60
CA GLN A 304 23.53 -1.27 -12.43
C GLN A 304 22.08 -0.90 -12.13
N VAL A 305 21.10 -1.60 -12.71
CA VAL A 305 19.69 -1.45 -12.39
C VAL A 305 19.40 -1.95 -10.97
N LEU A 306 19.95 -3.09 -10.59
CA LEU A 306 19.88 -3.57 -9.21
C LEU A 306 20.52 -2.58 -8.23
N HIS A 307 21.67 -1.99 -8.59
CA HIS A 307 22.33 -0.96 -7.80
C HIS A 307 21.42 0.26 -7.60
N PHE A 308 20.77 0.73 -8.67
CA PHE A 308 19.81 1.84 -8.62
C PHE A 308 18.60 1.52 -7.72
N LEU A 309 17.90 0.41 -7.97
CA LEU A 309 16.66 0.08 -7.27
C LEU A 309 16.87 -0.34 -5.80
N LEU A 310 17.91 -1.14 -5.51
CA LEU A 310 18.23 -1.52 -4.13
C LEU A 310 18.68 -0.32 -3.29
N SER A 311 19.50 0.56 -3.89
CA SER A 311 19.91 1.81 -3.21
C SER A 311 18.72 2.75 -3.00
N ASN A 312 17.71 2.71 -3.85
CA ASN A 312 16.49 3.48 -3.68
C ASN A 312 15.69 3.04 -2.45
N CYS A 313 15.52 1.72 -2.24
CA CYS A 313 14.92 1.22 -1.00
C CYS A 313 15.68 1.72 0.24
N LYS A 314 17.02 1.60 0.22
CA LYS A 314 17.85 2.05 1.34
C LYS A 314 17.77 3.55 1.58
N PHE A 315 17.76 4.36 0.51
CA PHE A 315 17.62 5.81 0.57
C PHE A 315 16.36 6.24 1.33
N TRP A 316 15.21 5.71 0.98
CA TRP A 316 13.95 6.08 1.64
C TRP A 316 13.91 5.66 3.12
N LEU A 317 14.54 4.54 3.48
CA LEU A 317 14.65 4.11 4.87
C LEU A 317 15.61 5.00 5.67
N GLU A 318 16.79 5.35 5.12
CA GLU A 318 17.82 6.09 5.85
C GLU A 318 17.58 7.60 5.84
N GLU A 319 17.14 8.18 4.73
CA GLU A 319 17.02 9.62 4.55
C GLU A 319 15.69 10.18 5.07
N TYR A 320 14.61 9.42 4.88
CA TYR A 320 13.26 9.85 5.26
C TYR A 320 12.69 9.10 6.47
N HIS A 321 13.34 8.04 6.92
CA HIS A 321 12.88 7.18 8.03
C HIS A 321 11.52 6.53 7.77
N PHE A 322 11.21 6.15 6.53
CA PHE A 322 10.06 5.28 6.27
C PHE A 322 10.20 3.94 7.00
N ASP A 323 9.09 3.39 7.47
CA ASP A 323 9.06 2.14 8.21
C ASP A 323 8.88 0.92 7.30
N GLY A 324 8.90 1.11 6.01
CA GLY A 324 8.79 0.04 5.02
C GLY A 324 8.05 0.46 3.77
N PHE A 325 7.66 -0.54 2.98
CA PHE A 325 7.13 -0.33 1.64
C PHE A 325 5.95 -1.25 1.32
N ARG A 326 5.00 -0.70 0.57
CA ARG A 326 4.10 -1.48 -0.28
C ARG A 326 4.69 -1.43 -1.69
N PHE A 327 5.03 -2.57 -2.25
CA PHE A 327 5.54 -2.68 -3.62
C PHE A 327 4.36 -2.75 -4.59
N ASP A 328 4.29 -1.75 -5.46
CA ASP A 328 3.30 -1.64 -6.52
C ASP A 328 3.55 -2.65 -7.64
N GLY A 329 2.46 -3.24 -8.15
CA GLY A 329 2.48 -4.04 -9.37
C GLY A 329 3.36 -5.28 -9.32
N VAL A 330 3.51 -5.94 -8.18
CA VAL A 330 4.39 -7.12 -8.03
C VAL A 330 4.00 -8.24 -8.99
N THR A 331 2.71 -8.49 -9.24
CA THR A 331 2.29 -9.48 -10.25
C THR A 331 2.91 -9.19 -11.60
N SER A 332 2.92 -7.92 -12.03
CA SER A 332 3.54 -7.51 -13.29
C SER A 332 5.04 -7.80 -13.36
N MET A 333 5.73 -7.76 -12.22
CA MET A 333 7.17 -8.08 -12.15
C MET A 333 7.45 -9.58 -12.22
N LEU A 334 6.57 -10.39 -11.60
CA LEU A 334 6.81 -11.83 -11.45
C LEU A 334 6.70 -12.62 -12.76
N TYR A 335 6.02 -12.10 -13.78
CA TYR A 335 5.71 -12.84 -15.01
C TYR A 335 6.09 -12.06 -16.26
N TYR A 336 6.62 -12.76 -17.27
CA TYR A 336 6.96 -12.16 -18.57
C TYR A 336 5.74 -11.61 -19.32
N ASN A 337 4.56 -12.17 -19.09
CA ASN A 337 3.29 -11.66 -19.62
C ASN A 337 2.59 -10.66 -18.68
N HIS A 338 3.28 -10.22 -17.61
CA HIS A 338 2.76 -9.31 -16.59
C HIS A 338 1.51 -9.81 -15.85
N GLY A 339 1.23 -11.11 -15.87
CA GLY A 339 0.00 -11.71 -15.35
C GLY A 339 -1.26 -11.41 -16.17
N LEU A 340 -1.12 -10.76 -17.34
CA LEU A 340 -2.26 -10.38 -18.17
C LEU A 340 -2.83 -11.57 -18.91
N GLY A 341 -4.17 -11.69 -18.85
CA GLY A 341 -4.90 -12.75 -19.56
C GLY A 341 -4.64 -14.17 -19.07
N GLN A 342 -4.00 -14.33 -17.91
CA GLN A 342 -3.68 -15.62 -17.31
C GLN A 342 -4.54 -15.88 -16.07
N ALA A 343 -5.16 -17.06 -16.02
CA ALA A 343 -5.76 -17.58 -14.80
C ALA A 343 -4.71 -18.41 -14.05
N PHE A 344 -4.59 -18.18 -12.74
CA PHE A 344 -3.71 -18.95 -11.85
C PHE A 344 -4.55 -19.98 -11.11
N SER A 345 -4.71 -21.15 -11.69
CA SER A 345 -5.62 -22.20 -11.22
C SER A 345 -4.92 -23.45 -10.71
N SER A 346 -3.64 -23.60 -11.00
CA SER A 346 -2.81 -24.72 -10.55
C SER A 346 -1.41 -24.28 -10.14
N TYR A 347 -0.69 -25.14 -9.42
CA TYR A 347 0.71 -24.88 -9.08
C TYR A 347 1.63 -24.81 -10.31
N ASP A 348 1.28 -25.47 -11.41
CA ASP A 348 2.03 -25.39 -12.68
C ASP A 348 2.14 -23.96 -13.19
N ASP A 349 1.12 -23.13 -12.95
CA ASP A 349 1.09 -21.73 -13.42
C ASP A 349 2.22 -20.88 -12.82
N TYR A 350 2.78 -21.29 -11.66
CA TYR A 350 3.86 -20.59 -10.97
C TYR A 350 5.25 -21.11 -11.30
N TYR A 351 5.36 -22.23 -12.07
CA TYR A 351 6.62 -22.94 -12.29
C TYR A 351 6.80 -23.44 -13.74
N ASN A 352 6.02 -22.92 -14.68
CA ASN A 352 6.00 -23.32 -16.09
C ASN A 352 7.04 -22.60 -16.97
N GLY A 353 7.93 -21.79 -16.39
CA GLY A 353 8.94 -21.01 -17.13
C GLY A 353 8.45 -19.63 -17.62
N GLY A 354 7.21 -19.25 -17.33
CA GLY A 354 6.65 -17.91 -17.63
C GLY A 354 7.03 -16.83 -16.59
N GLN A 355 7.81 -17.21 -15.57
CA GLN A 355 8.19 -16.30 -14.48
C GLN A 355 9.50 -15.59 -14.78
N ASP A 356 9.56 -14.29 -14.49
CA ASP A 356 10.80 -13.50 -14.57
C ASP A 356 11.70 -13.77 -13.35
N THR A 357 12.68 -14.65 -13.52
CA THR A 357 13.60 -15.05 -12.45
C THR A 357 14.49 -13.89 -11.99
N ASN A 358 14.80 -12.92 -12.86
CA ASN A 358 15.56 -11.74 -12.48
C ASN A 358 14.76 -10.81 -11.57
N ALA A 359 13.48 -10.58 -11.88
CA ALA A 359 12.59 -9.81 -11.04
C ALA A 359 12.34 -10.50 -9.68
N ILE A 360 12.14 -11.82 -9.67
CA ILE A 360 12.02 -12.60 -8.42
C ILE A 360 13.30 -12.47 -7.57
N THR A 361 14.47 -12.55 -8.21
CA THR A 361 15.78 -12.36 -7.54
C THR A 361 15.87 -10.95 -6.97
N TYR A 362 15.51 -9.91 -7.75
CA TYR A 362 15.49 -8.53 -7.29
C TYR A 362 14.60 -8.37 -6.04
N LEU A 363 13.34 -8.83 -6.09
CA LEU A 363 12.40 -8.71 -4.97
C LEU A 363 12.91 -9.44 -3.72
N THR A 364 13.52 -10.60 -3.89
CA THR A 364 14.14 -11.36 -2.79
C THR A 364 15.28 -10.56 -2.15
N LEU A 365 16.15 -9.97 -2.96
CA LEU A 365 17.26 -9.14 -2.48
C LEU A 365 16.77 -7.83 -1.85
N ALA A 366 15.74 -7.22 -2.41
CA ALA A 366 15.13 -6.00 -1.86
C ALA A 366 14.59 -6.26 -0.45
N ASN A 367 13.76 -7.31 -0.26
CA ASN A 367 13.26 -7.69 1.07
C ASN A 367 14.40 -7.98 2.05
N LYS A 368 15.42 -8.70 1.60
CA LYS A 368 16.59 -9.02 2.43
C LYS A 368 17.36 -7.76 2.83
N LEU A 369 17.59 -6.84 1.90
CA LEU A 369 18.22 -5.55 2.15
C LEU A 369 17.43 -4.71 3.14
N ILE A 370 16.13 -4.54 2.90
CA ILE A 370 15.23 -3.73 3.72
C ILE A 370 15.30 -4.18 5.17
N HIS A 371 15.15 -5.47 5.45
CA HIS A 371 15.21 -6.02 6.81
C HIS A 371 16.64 -6.05 7.41
N LYS A 372 17.68 -5.94 6.59
CA LYS A 372 19.05 -5.73 7.08
C LYS A 372 19.29 -4.28 7.50
N VAL A 373 18.74 -3.32 6.78
CA VAL A 373 18.82 -1.89 7.09
C VAL A 373 17.93 -1.55 8.29
N ASN A 374 16.70 -2.03 8.29
CA ASN A 374 15.73 -1.86 9.38
C ASN A 374 15.06 -3.21 9.70
N PRO A 375 15.45 -3.90 10.77
CA PRO A 375 14.86 -5.20 11.16
C PRO A 375 13.37 -5.15 11.51
N HIS A 376 12.82 -3.95 11.73
CA HIS A 376 11.42 -3.72 12.04
C HIS A 376 10.62 -3.20 10.84
N ALA A 377 11.25 -3.11 9.67
CA ALA A 377 10.57 -2.67 8.46
C ALA A 377 9.40 -3.58 8.10
N ILE A 378 8.43 -2.99 7.41
CA ILE A 378 7.22 -3.66 6.93
C ILE A 378 7.30 -3.74 5.42
N THR A 379 7.15 -4.93 4.84
CA THR A 379 7.09 -5.10 3.39
C THR A 379 5.79 -5.78 2.97
N ILE A 380 5.07 -5.13 2.05
CA ILE A 380 3.76 -5.56 1.56
C ILE A 380 3.85 -5.70 0.04
N ALA A 381 3.41 -6.83 -0.50
CA ALA A 381 3.32 -7.03 -1.93
C ALA A 381 1.88 -6.82 -2.43
N GLU A 382 1.71 -5.96 -3.43
CA GLU A 382 0.52 -5.96 -4.26
C GLU A 382 0.66 -7.08 -5.29
N GLU A 383 0.02 -8.21 -5.03
CA GLU A 383 0.18 -9.41 -5.84
C GLU A 383 -1.12 -10.23 -5.86
N MET A 384 -1.67 -10.43 -7.05
CA MET A 384 -2.98 -11.07 -7.27
C MET A 384 -2.91 -12.52 -7.76
N SER A 385 -1.72 -12.99 -8.22
CA SER A 385 -1.62 -14.34 -8.80
C SER A 385 -1.73 -15.45 -7.76
N GLY A 386 -1.35 -15.18 -6.52
CA GLY A 386 -1.29 -16.18 -5.45
C GLY A 386 0.00 -17.01 -5.43
N MET A 387 1.11 -16.51 -6.04
CA MET A 387 2.40 -17.23 -6.07
C MET A 387 2.81 -17.72 -4.69
N PRO A 388 3.03 -19.05 -4.51
CA PRO A 388 3.45 -19.62 -3.23
C PRO A 388 4.80 -19.06 -2.77
N GLY A 389 4.90 -18.76 -1.46
CA GLY A 389 6.15 -18.29 -0.87
C GLY A 389 6.41 -16.80 -0.99
N LEU A 390 5.49 -16.02 -1.57
CA LEU A 390 5.67 -14.57 -1.71
C LEU A 390 5.89 -13.91 -0.35
N ALA A 391 5.03 -14.20 0.64
CA ALA A 391 5.10 -13.65 1.98
C ALA A 391 5.69 -14.65 3.00
N ASN A 392 6.63 -15.47 2.57
CA ASN A 392 7.45 -16.33 3.43
C ASN A 392 8.90 -15.81 3.50
N LYS A 393 9.58 -16.12 4.60
CA LYS A 393 10.97 -15.73 4.80
C LYS A 393 11.90 -16.29 3.71
N VAL A 394 12.89 -15.49 3.32
CA VAL A 394 13.92 -15.92 2.35
C VAL A 394 14.66 -17.18 2.83
N SER A 395 14.92 -17.30 4.14
CA SER A 395 15.54 -18.51 4.73
C SER A 395 14.72 -19.79 4.55
N ASP A 396 13.41 -19.64 4.36
CA ASP A 396 12.45 -20.74 4.23
C ASP A 396 12.18 -21.11 2.77
N GLY A 397 12.74 -20.33 1.83
CA GLY A 397 12.57 -20.47 0.39
C GLY A 397 11.56 -19.51 -0.21
N GLY A 398 11.09 -18.53 0.56
CA GLY A 398 10.18 -17.48 0.10
C GLY A 398 10.90 -16.27 -0.51
N ILE A 399 10.11 -15.32 -1.03
CA ILE A 399 10.58 -14.06 -1.61
C ILE A 399 10.88 -13.01 -0.52
N GLY A 400 10.28 -13.16 0.67
CA GLY A 400 10.65 -12.41 1.85
C GLY A 400 9.75 -11.23 2.22
N PHE A 401 8.62 -11.03 1.55
CA PHE A 401 7.64 -10.05 2.01
C PHE A 401 7.05 -10.46 3.36
N ASP A 402 6.67 -9.47 4.18
CA ASP A 402 5.97 -9.73 5.44
C ASP A 402 4.48 -10.01 5.21
N TYR A 403 3.91 -9.36 4.18
CA TYR A 403 2.49 -9.43 3.88
C TYR A 403 2.23 -9.44 2.37
N ARG A 404 1.11 -10.06 2.00
CA ARG A 404 0.48 -9.96 0.68
C ARG A 404 -0.85 -9.22 0.81
N MET A 405 -1.22 -8.37 -0.13
CA MET A 405 -2.57 -7.81 -0.19
C MET A 405 -3.58 -8.91 -0.57
N ALA A 406 -4.70 -8.98 0.13
CA ALA A 406 -5.77 -9.95 -0.15
C ALA A 406 -6.72 -9.43 -1.23
N MET A 407 -6.21 -9.29 -2.47
CA MET A 407 -6.88 -8.61 -3.58
C MET A 407 -8.20 -9.26 -4.03
N GLY A 408 -8.42 -10.53 -3.74
CA GLY A 408 -9.70 -11.20 -4.01
C GLY A 408 -10.86 -10.69 -3.14
N ILE A 409 -10.58 -10.14 -1.95
CA ILE A 409 -11.63 -9.68 -1.02
C ILE A 409 -12.40 -8.47 -1.58
N PRO A 410 -11.77 -7.37 -2.01
CA PRO A 410 -12.50 -6.24 -2.60
C PRO A 410 -13.25 -6.64 -3.88
N ASP A 411 -12.67 -7.48 -4.72
CA ASP A 411 -13.35 -7.99 -5.92
C ASP A 411 -14.60 -8.79 -5.57
N PHE A 412 -14.53 -9.63 -4.54
CA PHE A 412 -15.69 -10.35 -4.01
C PHE A 412 -16.78 -9.40 -3.53
N TRP A 413 -16.45 -8.35 -2.77
CA TRP A 413 -17.43 -7.38 -2.28
C TRP A 413 -18.07 -6.59 -3.40
N ILE A 414 -17.27 -6.10 -4.37
CA ILE A 414 -17.80 -5.37 -5.53
C ILE A 414 -18.74 -6.26 -6.32
N LYS A 415 -18.34 -7.48 -6.64
CA LYS A 415 -19.15 -8.45 -7.38
C LYS A 415 -20.44 -8.79 -6.63
N THR A 416 -20.34 -9.01 -5.31
CA THR A 416 -21.50 -9.31 -4.47
C THR A 416 -22.52 -8.18 -4.49
N ILE A 417 -22.06 -6.91 -4.32
CA ILE A 417 -22.95 -5.75 -4.30
C ILE A 417 -23.54 -5.46 -5.70
N LYS A 418 -22.77 -5.67 -6.78
CA LYS A 418 -23.22 -5.38 -8.15
C LYS A 418 -24.19 -6.43 -8.69
N GLU A 419 -23.94 -7.70 -8.39
CA GLU A 419 -24.61 -8.82 -9.06
C GLU A 419 -25.69 -9.48 -8.23
N LYS A 420 -25.71 -9.27 -6.90
CA LYS A 420 -26.62 -9.96 -5.98
C LYS A 420 -27.45 -8.97 -5.18
N LYS A 421 -28.74 -9.28 -5.04
CA LYS A 421 -29.59 -8.60 -4.06
C LYS A 421 -29.19 -9.03 -2.64
N ASP A 422 -29.57 -8.24 -1.62
CA ASP A 422 -29.27 -8.56 -0.23
C ASP A 422 -29.80 -9.94 0.19
N GLU A 423 -30.97 -10.32 -0.34
CA GLU A 423 -31.62 -11.62 -0.09
C GLU A 423 -30.81 -12.83 -0.58
N ASP A 424 -29.90 -12.60 -1.52
CA ASP A 424 -29.07 -13.64 -2.16
C ASP A 424 -27.67 -13.75 -1.54
N TRP A 425 -27.35 -12.92 -0.53
CA TRP A 425 -26.04 -12.98 0.11
C TRP A 425 -25.94 -14.23 0.98
N LYS A 426 -24.85 -14.98 0.81
CA LYS A 426 -24.61 -16.25 1.49
C LYS A 426 -23.49 -16.11 2.54
N PRO A 427 -23.81 -16.21 3.84
CA PRO A 427 -22.83 -16.23 4.92
C PRO A 427 -21.68 -17.22 4.73
N THR A 428 -21.98 -18.42 4.21
CA THR A 428 -20.96 -19.42 3.88
C THR A 428 -19.95 -18.94 2.87
N ALA A 429 -20.38 -18.26 1.80
CA ALA A 429 -19.51 -17.70 0.77
C ALA A 429 -18.70 -16.51 1.31
N ILE A 430 -19.34 -15.64 2.12
CA ILE A 430 -18.66 -14.51 2.76
C ILE A 430 -17.53 -15.02 3.65
N PHE A 431 -17.83 -15.97 4.53
CA PHE A 431 -16.83 -16.52 5.47
C PHE A 431 -15.69 -17.22 4.73
N TRP A 432 -16.03 -18.00 3.68
CA TRP A 432 -15.03 -18.67 2.85
C TRP A 432 -14.07 -17.66 2.19
N GLU A 433 -14.58 -16.68 1.49
CA GLU A 433 -13.75 -15.72 0.77
C GLU A 433 -12.81 -14.93 1.69
N LEU A 434 -13.33 -14.52 2.86
CA LEU A 434 -12.55 -13.77 3.84
C LEU A 434 -11.51 -14.61 4.59
N THR A 435 -11.61 -15.95 4.56
CA THR A 435 -10.70 -16.85 5.28
C THR A 435 -9.91 -17.80 4.39
N ASN A 436 -10.26 -17.87 3.09
CA ASN A 436 -9.55 -18.71 2.11
C ASN A 436 -8.20 -18.08 1.73
N ARG A 437 -7.15 -18.51 2.38
CA ARG A 437 -5.78 -18.02 2.19
C ARG A 437 -4.76 -19.09 2.55
N ARG A 438 -3.53 -18.92 2.11
CA ARG A 438 -2.42 -19.78 2.53
C ARG A 438 -2.20 -19.65 4.05
N ALA A 439 -2.08 -20.79 4.72
CA ALA A 439 -1.92 -20.82 6.18
C ALA A 439 -0.56 -20.30 6.66
N ASP A 440 0.45 -20.35 5.78
CA ASP A 440 1.84 -19.98 6.05
C ASP A 440 2.18 -18.54 5.63
N GLU A 441 1.23 -17.79 5.07
CA GLU A 441 1.42 -16.40 4.66
C GLU A 441 0.45 -15.46 5.40
N LYS A 442 0.93 -14.24 5.66
CA LYS A 442 0.10 -13.16 6.22
C LYS A 442 -0.47 -12.30 5.12
N THR A 443 -1.74 -11.91 5.28
CA THR A 443 -2.44 -11.03 4.33
C THR A 443 -2.85 -9.72 4.97
N ILE A 444 -2.97 -8.69 4.13
CA ILE A 444 -3.67 -7.45 4.47
C ILE A 444 -5.06 -7.55 3.86
N ASN A 445 -6.08 -7.65 4.72
CA ASN A 445 -7.48 -7.68 4.29
C ASN A 445 -8.00 -6.25 4.10
N TYR A 446 -8.91 -6.07 3.14
CA TYR A 446 -9.60 -4.80 2.92
C TYR A 446 -10.89 -5.01 2.14
N ALA A 447 -11.85 -4.12 2.37
CA ALA A 447 -13.08 -4.11 1.60
C ALA A 447 -12.92 -3.34 0.28
N GLU A 448 -12.18 -2.23 0.33
CA GLU A 448 -11.80 -1.41 -0.81
C GLU A 448 -10.52 -0.63 -0.49
N SER A 449 -9.72 -0.33 -1.53
CA SER A 449 -8.59 0.58 -1.51
C SER A 449 -8.85 1.74 -2.48
N HIS A 450 -7.80 2.49 -2.85
CA HIS A 450 -7.93 3.50 -3.90
C HIS A 450 -8.35 2.92 -5.25
N ASP A 451 -7.92 1.68 -5.59
CA ASP A 451 -8.15 1.05 -6.90
C ASP A 451 -9.62 0.86 -7.25
N GLN A 452 -10.43 0.47 -6.26
CA GLN A 452 -11.83 0.11 -6.50
C GLN A 452 -12.72 1.32 -6.80
N ALA A 453 -12.27 2.52 -6.43
CA ALA A 453 -13.01 3.76 -6.64
C ALA A 453 -12.46 4.62 -7.77
N LEU A 454 -11.39 4.18 -8.46
CA LEU A 454 -10.76 4.94 -9.55
C LEU A 454 -11.58 4.90 -10.83
N VAL A 455 -11.51 6.01 -11.55
CA VAL A 455 -11.90 6.26 -12.93
C VAL A 455 -13.05 5.38 -13.47
N GLY A 456 -14.27 5.82 -13.20
CA GLY A 456 -15.48 5.21 -13.75
C GLY A 456 -16.07 4.12 -12.87
N ASP A 457 -15.46 3.82 -11.73
CA ASP A 457 -16.03 2.97 -10.71
C ASP A 457 -16.50 3.78 -9.48
N LYS A 458 -16.98 3.15 -8.42
CA LYS A 458 -17.63 3.80 -7.27
C LYS A 458 -17.12 3.20 -5.97
N THR A 459 -17.07 4.01 -4.90
CA THR A 459 -16.87 3.49 -3.54
C THR A 459 -17.97 2.49 -3.15
N ILE A 460 -17.67 1.58 -2.23
CA ILE A 460 -18.65 0.59 -1.74
C ILE A 460 -19.93 1.28 -1.24
N ILE A 461 -19.81 2.34 -0.45
CA ILE A 461 -20.99 3.05 0.06
C ILE A 461 -21.81 3.66 -1.07
N PHE A 462 -21.15 4.24 -2.08
CA PHE A 462 -21.86 4.83 -3.22
C PHE A 462 -22.48 3.76 -4.13
N ARG A 463 -21.91 2.55 -4.20
CA ARG A 463 -22.57 1.41 -4.85
C ARG A 463 -23.79 0.92 -4.11
N LEU A 464 -23.78 0.98 -2.79
CA LEU A 464 -24.91 0.57 -1.93
C LEU A 464 -26.06 1.56 -1.97
N ILE A 465 -25.80 2.86 -2.09
CA ILE A 465 -26.80 3.93 -1.90
C ILE A 465 -27.07 4.73 -3.19
N ASP A 466 -25.99 4.98 -3.99
CA ASP A 466 -26.03 5.80 -5.22
C ASP A 466 -26.47 7.24 -4.95
N SER A 467 -27.24 7.83 -5.86
CA SER A 467 -27.65 9.25 -5.84
C SER A 467 -28.43 9.69 -4.60
N ASP A 468 -29.04 8.76 -3.86
CA ASP A 468 -29.72 9.06 -2.60
C ASP A 468 -28.78 9.67 -1.55
N MET A 469 -27.46 9.45 -1.67
CA MET A 469 -26.47 10.12 -0.81
C MET A 469 -26.46 11.64 -0.96
N TYR A 470 -26.94 12.19 -2.06
CA TYR A 470 -27.00 13.65 -2.24
C TYR A 470 -28.19 14.30 -1.56
N TRP A 471 -29.25 13.51 -1.27
CA TRP A 471 -30.53 14.05 -0.85
C TRP A 471 -31.00 13.58 0.53
N HIS A 472 -30.55 12.37 0.96
CA HIS A 472 -31.13 11.68 2.11
C HIS A 472 -30.12 11.34 3.22
N MET A 473 -29.01 12.11 3.31
CA MET A 473 -28.00 11.91 4.34
C MET A 473 -28.21 12.77 5.60
N MET A 474 -29.31 13.51 5.71
CA MET A 474 -29.68 14.19 6.96
C MET A 474 -30.08 13.15 8.02
N VAL A 475 -29.71 13.39 9.28
CA VAL A 475 -29.96 12.46 10.40
C VAL A 475 -31.43 12.19 10.62
N ASP A 476 -32.27 13.22 10.43
CA ASP A 476 -33.74 13.18 10.58
C ASP A 476 -34.49 12.70 9.32
N ASP A 477 -33.78 12.43 8.22
CA ASP A 477 -34.37 11.90 7.01
C ASP A 477 -34.31 10.37 6.99
N HIS A 478 -35.45 9.71 7.02
CA HIS A 478 -35.58 8.25 6.99
C HIS A 478 -35.75 7.73 5.56
N ASN A 479 -34.66 7.43 4.91
CA ASN A 479 -34.65 6.80 3.59
C ASN A 479 -34.17 5.34 3.70
N MET A 480 -35.01 4.40 3.28
CA MET A 480 -34.73 2.95 3.39
C MET A 480 -33.44 2.54 2.65
N ASN A 481 -33.16 3.13 1.48
CA ASN A 481 -31.97 2.78 0.69
C ASN A 481 -30.68 3.27 1.39
N VAL A 482 -30.73 4.49 1.94
CA VAL A 482 -29.60 5.05 2.70
C VAL A 482 -29.36 4.26 3.99
N ASP A 483 -30.41 3.99 4.76
CA ASP A 483 -30.30 3.26 6.04
C ASP A 483 -29.81 1.82 5.81
N ARG A 484 -30.30 1.15 4.72
CA ARG A 484 -29.79 -0.14 4.25
C ARG A 484 -28.29 -0.07 3.92
N GLY A 485 -27.90 0.91 3.11
CA GLY A 485 -26.50 1.05 2.68
C GLY A 485 -25.54 1.29 3.84
N ILE A 486 -25.92 2.12 4.80
CA ILE A 486 -25.16 2.39 6.03
C ILE A 486 -25.03 1.10 6.88
N ALA A 487 -26.12 0.36 7.05
CA ALA A 487 -26.08 -0.90 7.80
C ALA A 487 -25.14 -1.94 7.16
N LEU A 488 -25.25 -2.16 5.86
CA LEU A 488 -24.41 -3.10 5.13
C LEU A 488 -22.95 -2.67 5.10
N HIS A 489 -22.65 -1.38 4.92
CA HIS A 489 -21.29 -0.87 4.95
C HIS A 489 -20.58 -1.17 6.27
N LYS A 490 -21.26 -0.92 7.42
CA LYS A 490 -20.75 -1.28 8.74
C LYS A 490 -20.43 -2.78 8.85
N MET A 491 -21.33 -3.64 8.36
CA MET A 491 -21.18 -5.09 8.42
C MET A 491 -20.03 -5.57 7.53
N ILE A 492 -19.92 -5.07 6.31
CA ILE A 492 -18.82 -5.38 5.36
C ILE A 492 -17.47 -5.06 5.99
N ARG A 493 -17.33 -3.85 6.53
CA ARG A 493 -16.07 -3.41 7.14
C ARG A 493 -15.71 -4.25 8.36
N LEU A 494 -16.65 -4.50 9.26
CA LEU A 494 -16.37 -5.27 10.47
C LEU A 494 -16.04 -6.74 10.16
N VAL A 495 -16.78 -7.41 9.28
CA VAL A 495 -16.48 -8.82 8.96
C VAL A 495 -15.13 -8.97 8.26
N THR A 496 -14.74 -8.00 7.41
CA THR A 496 -13.44 -7.97 6.74
C THR A 496 -12.30 -7.75 7.75
N LEU A 497 -12.47 -6.80 8.69
CA LEU A 497 -11.51 -6.52 9.76
C LEU A 497 -11.41 -7.70 10.74
N ALA A 498 -12.55 -8.28 11.14
CA ALA A 498 -12.57 -9.33 12.13
C ALA A 498 -11.96 -10.65 11.66
N THR A 499 -11.74 -10.84 10.37
CA THR A 499 -11.18 -12.06 9.77
C THR A 499 -9.70 -11.96 9.36
N ILE A 500 -8.98 -10.89 9.68
CA ILE A 500 -7.55 -10.69 9.31
C ILE A 500 -6.64 -11.79 9.87
N ASN A 501 -5.53 -12.09 9.19
CA ASN A 501 -4.43 -12.91 9.74
C ASN A 501 -3.08 -12.17 9.76
N GLY A 502 -3.03 -10.96 9.24
CA GLY A 502 -1.86 -10.07 9.23
C GLY A 502 -2.27 -8.66 9.58
N GLY A 503 -2.93 -7.98 8.66
CA GLY A 503 -3.34 -6.60 8.83
C GLY A 503 -4.66 -6.26 8.12
N TYR A 504 -5.03 -5.00 8.25
CA TYR A 504 -6.20 -4.40 7.62
C TYR A 504 -5.81 -3.06 7.01
N ILE A 505 -6.38 -2.74 5.85
CA ILE A 505 -6.20 -1.43 5.22
C ILE A 505 -7.56 -0.75 4.99
N ASN A 506 -7.60 0.55 5.24
CA ASN A 506 -8.70 1.45 4.89
C ASN A 506 -8.16 2.57 4.02
N PHE A 507 -8.82 2.88 2.91
CA PHE A 507 -8.50 4.07 2.13
C PHE A 507 -9.22 5.30 2.71
N MET A 508 -8.51 6.43 2.74
CA MET A 508 -8.97 7.70 3.32
C MET A 508 -10.37 8.10 2.85
N GLY A 509 -11.25 8.35 3.80
CA GLY A 509 -12.65 8.73 3.57
C GLY A 509 -13.61 7.55 3.54
N ASN A 510 -13.16 6.33 3.28
CA ASN A 510 -14.04 5.16 3.25
C ASN A 510 -14.56 4.80 4.65
N GLU A 511 -13.85 5.16 5.71
CA GLU A 511 -14.26 4.95 7.10
C GLU A 511 -15.57 5.68 7.45
N PHE A 512 -15.79 6.85 6.89
CA PHE A 512 -17.06 7.58 7.09
C PHE A 512 -18.00 7.51 5.89
N GLY A 513 -17.66 6.72 4.86
CA GLY A 513 -18.50 6.55 3.68
C GLY A 513 -18.48 7.75 2.75
N HIS A 514 -17.30 8.33 2.48
CA HIS A 514 -17.16 9.41 1.48
C HIS A 514 -17.81 8.99 0.17
N PRO A 515 -18.71 9.80 -0.42
CA PRO A 515 -19.47 9.42 -1.60
C PRO A 515 -18.64 9.44 -2.87
N GLU A 516 -19.23 8.94 -3.95
CA GLU A 516 -18.77 9.08 -5.32
C GLU A 516 -17.56 8.19 -5.66
N TRP A 517 -16.72 8.66 -6.53
CA TRP A 517 -15.50 8.00 -7.04
C TRP A 517 -14.31 8.95 -6.93
N ILE A 518 -13.12 8.47 -7.31
CA ILE A 518 -11.91 9.27 -7.38
C ILE A 518 -11.61 9.57 -8.85
N ASP A 519 -11.53 10.84 -9.20
CA ASP A 519 -11.17 11.30 -10.55
C ASP A 519 -10.27 12.53 -10.46
N PHE A 520 -9.01 12.34 -10.80
CA PHE A 520 -8.02 13.41 -10.77
C PHE A 520 -8.17 14.35 -11.97
N PRO A 521 -7.65 15.60 -11.87
CA PRO A 521 -7.71 16.55 -12.96
C PRO A 521 -7.12 15.98 -14.25
N ARG A 522 -7.93 15.96 -15.30
CA ARG A 522 -7.59 15.52 -16.64
C ARG A 522 -8.46 16.24 -17.67
N GLU A 523 -8.09 16.19 -18.95
CA GLU A 523 -8.86 16.83 -20.02
C GLU A 523 -10.35 16.42 -20.01
N GLY A 524 -10.62 15.12 -19.84
CA GLY A 524 -11.97 14.56 -19.87
C GLY A 524 -12.91 15.00 -18.75
N ASN A 525 -12.39 15.61 -17.66
CA ASN A 525 -13.20 16.19 -16.58
C ASN A 525 -13.01 17.71 -16.43
N GLY A 526 -12.43 18.39 -17.45
CA GLY A 526 -12.18 19.81 -17.44
C GLY A 526 -11.15 20.25 -16.40
N TRP A 527 -10.19 19.39 -16.06
CA TRP A 527 -9.14 19.62 -15.06
C TRP A 527 -9.68 19.90 -13.65
N SER A 528 -10.84 19.28 -13.32
CA SER A 528 -11.54 19.47 -12.06
C SER A 528 -10.91 18.68 -10.92
N TYR A 529 -10.78 19.30 -9.74
CA TYR A 529 -10.38 18.68 -8.47
C TYR A 529 -11.57 18.17 -7.65
N LYS A 530 -12.80 18.30 -8.15
CA LYS A 530 -14.02 17.99 -7.39
C LYS A 530 -13.99 16.60 -6.76
N TYR A 531 -13.50 15.60 -7.49
CA TYR A 531 -13.43 14.20 -7.06
C TYR A 531 -12.01 13.77 -6.60
N ALA A 532 -11.06 14.73 -6.53
CA ALA A 532 -9.69 14.48 -6.08
C ALA A 532 -9.41 15.15 -4.72
N ARG A 533 -10.38 15.07 -3.82
CA ARG A 533 -10.31 15.65 -2.47
C ARG A 533 -11.05 14.78 -1.46
N ARG A 534 -10.89 15.07 -0.17
CA ARG A 534 -11.69 14.46 0.89
C ARG A 534 -12.43 15.54 1.65
N GLN A 535 -13.77 15.41 1.67
CA GLN A 535 -14.67 16.35 2.31
C GLN A 535 -14.90 15.96 3.76
N TRP A 536 -13.94 16.30 4.62
CA TRP A 536 -14.00 16.04 6.07
C TRP A 536 -15.20 16.74 6.71
N SER A 537 -15.64 17.84 6.13
CA SER A 537 -16.86 18.54 6.52
C SER A 537 -18.11 17.65 6.52
N LEU A 538 -18.13 16.56 5.76
CA LEU A 538 -19.26 15.61 5.76
C LEU A 538 -19.34 14.84 7.08
N VAL A 539 -18.23 14.33 7.58
CA VAL A 539 -18.20 13.56 8.84
C VAL A 539 -18.23 14.48 10.07
N ASP A 540 -17.74 15.72 9.95
CA ASP A 540 -17.71 16.69 11.05
C ASP A 540 -19.08 17.32 11.32
N ARG A 541 -20.02 17.24 10.39
CA ARG A 541 -21.38 17.76 10.55
C ARG A 541 -22.24 16.81 11.37
N GLU A 542 -22.77 17.32 12.49
CA GLU A 542 -23.64 16.59 13.41
C GLU A 542 -25.03 16.25 12.83
N ASP A 543 -25.46 16.97 11.82
CA ASP A 543 -26.75 16.79 11.15
C ASP A 543 -26.70 15.79 9.99
N LEU A 544 -25.49 15.23 9.66
CA LEU A 544 -25.32 14.25 8.59
C LEU A 544 -25.02 12.84 9.13
N LYS A 545 -25.51 11.83 8.43
CA LYS A 545 -25.34 10.40 8.76
C LYS A 545 -23.91 9.89 8.62
N TYR A 546 -23.00 10.60 7.93
CA TYR A 546 -21.59 10.22 7.80
C TYR A 546 -20.90 10.01 9.15
N LYS A 547 -21.28 10.78 10.18
CA LYS A 547 -20.76 10.63 11.54
C LYS A 547 -20.98 9.24 12.12
N PHE A 548 -22.08 8.57 11.77
CA PHE A 548 -22.41 7.23 12.26
C PHE A 548 -21.43 6.18 11.73
N LEU A 549 -21.04 6.30 10.46
CA LEU A 549 -20.04 5.42 9.85
C LEU A 549 -18.66 5.69 10.43
N GLY A 550 -18.25 6.97 10.53
CA GLY A 550 -16.96 7.34 11.13
C GLY A 550 -16.84 6.87 12.58
N LYS A 551 -17.90 7.03 13.39
CA LYS A 551 -17.91 6.55 14.78
C LYS A 551 -17.85 5.02 14.87
N PHE A 552 -18.53 4.32 13.97
CA PHE A 552 -18.48 2.86 13.95
C PHE A 552 -17.09 2.35 13.58
N ASP A 553 -16.44 2.98 12.59
CA ASP A 553 -15.07 2.63 12.19
C ASP A 553 -14.07 2.86 13.33
N GLU A 554 -14.11 4.04 13.95
CA GLU A 554 -13.30 4.36 15.15
C GLU A 554 -13.40 3.24 16.20
N ASP A 555 -14.62 2.83 16.53
CA ASP A 555 -14.84 1.86 17.60
C ASP A 555 -14.41 0.43 17.24
N ILE A 556 -14.59 -0.01 15.97
CA ILE A 556 -14.12 -1.33 15.54
C ILE A 556 -12.59 -1.41 15.45
N ILE A 557 -11.94 -0.33 15.01
CA ILE A 557 -10.48 -0.26 14.98
C ILE A 557 -9.91 -0.29 16.40
N HIS A 558 -10.45 0.51 17.31
CA HIS A 558 -10.06 0.48 18.72
C HIS A 558 -10.31 -0.86 19.39
N LEU A 559 -11.44 -1.51 19.09
CA LEU A 559 -11.77 -2.84 19.62
C LEU A 559 -10.68 -3.85 19.21
N VAL A 560 -10.34 -3.90 17.93
CA VAL A 560 -9.35 -4.84 17.41
C VAL A 560 -7.94 -4.48 17.91
N ARG A 561 -7.57 -3.20 17.92
CA ARG A 561 -6.29 -2.71 18.44
C ARG A 561 -6.08 -3.05 19.91
N SER A 562 -7.15 -3.05 20.71
CA SER A 562 -7.10 -3.41 22.13
C SER A 562 -6.75 -4.88 22.38
N LYS A 563 -6.86 -5.75 21.36
CA LYS A 563 -6.63 -7.19 21.46
C LYS A 563 -5.24 -7.55 20.94
N ARG A 564 -4.30 -7.73 21.87
CA ARG A 564 -2.93 -8.13 21.53
C ARG A 564 -2.93 -9.43 20.70
N ASN A 565 -2.18 -9.42 19.59
CA ASN A 565 -2.06 -10.54 18.65
C ASN A 565 -3.41 -10.99 18.06
N PHE A 566 -4.35 -10.06 17.88
CA PHE A 566 -5.66 -10.38 17.29
C PHE A 566 -5.52 -11.13 15.95
N GLN A 567 -4.63 -10.67 15.07
CA GLN A 567 -4.39 -11.27 13.75
C GLN A 567 -3.88 -12.72 13.82
N ALA A 568 -3.19 -13.10 14.90
CA ALA A 568 -2.67 -14.47 15.11
C ALA A 568 -3.67 -15.40 15.80
N THR A 569 -4.76 -14.84 16.36
CA THR A 569 -5.81 -15.63 16.99
C THR A 569 -6.67 -16.33 15.92
N PRO A 570 -6.90 -17.63 15.99
CA PRO A 570 -7.72 -18.34 15.01
C PRO A 570 -9.13 -17.77 14.85
N VAL A 571 -9.65 -17.81 13.64
CA VAL A 571 -11.07 -17.52 13.35
C VAL A 571 -11.83 -18.84 13.43
N GLU A 572 -12.55 -19.06 14.52
CA GLU A 572 -13.30 -20.28 14.78
C GLU A 572 -14.75 -20.10 14.35
N LYS A 573 -15.16 -20.69 13.23
CA LYS A 573 -16.56 -20.65 12.78
C LYS A 573 -17.45 -21.37 13.78
N LEU A 574 -18.46 -20.69 14.30
CA LEU A 574 -19.47 -21.27 15.21
C LEU A 574 -20.74 -21.62 14.45
N TRP A 575 -21.18 -20.76 13.52
CA TRP A 575 -22.46 -20.87 12.86
C TRP A 575 -22.45 -20.23 11.49
N ASP A 576 -23.07 -20.89 10.51
CA ASP A 576 -23.36 -20.34 9.20
C ASP A 576 -24.65 -20.95 8.65
N LYS A 577 -25.64 -20.12 8.40
CA LYS A 577 -26.93 -20.52 7.84
C LYS A 577 -27.30 -19.60 6.69
N ASP A 578 -27.20 -20.10 5.47
CA ASP A 578 -27.48 -19.32 4.26
C ASP A 578 -28.96 -18.94 4.16
N ASP A 579 -29.90 -19.84 4.53
CA ASP A 579 -31.34 -19.57 4.49
C ASP A 579 -31.79 -18.49 5.49
N ASP A 580 -31.11 -18.38 6.61
CA ASP A 580 -31.36 -17.34 7.63
C ASP A 580 -30.48 -16.11 7.41
N GLN A 581 -29.43 -16.24 6.60
CA GLN A 581 -28.38 -15.26 6.35
C GLN A 581 -27.63 -14.84 7.64
N VAL A 582 -27.40 -15.80 8.54
CA VAL A 582 -26.72 -15.60 9.82
C VAL A 582 -25.33 -16.25 9.79
N LEU A 583 -24.33 -15.46 10.19
CA LEU A 583 -22.94 -15.90 10.37
C LEU A 583 -22.50 -15.62 11.80
N ALA A 584 -21.88 -16.60 12.45
CA ALA A 584 -21.17 -16.35 13.70
C ALA A 584 -19.82 -17.06 13.75
N PHE A 585 -18.83 -16.37 14.30
CA PHE A 585 -17.50 -16.91 14.56
C PHE A 585 -16.91 -16.33 15.84
N LYS A 586 -16.04 -17.11 16.45
CA LYS A 586 -15.29 -16.71 17.65
C LYS A 586 -13.86 -16.36 17.29
N ARG A 587 -13.31 -15.39 18.00
CA ARG A 587 -11.92 -15.01 17.91
C ARG A 587 -11.38 -14.60 19.29
N GLY A 588 -10.64 -15.50 19.91
CA GLY A 588 -10.21 -15.31 21.30
C GLY A 588 -11.41 -15.26 22.26
N ASP A 589 -11.53 -14.14 22.96
CA ASP A 589 -12.66 -13.87 23.87
C ASP A 589 -13.84 -13.13 23.20
N LEU A 590 -13.75 -12.85 21.89
CA LEU A 590 -14.81 -12.18 21.15
C LEU A 590 -15.60 -13.16 20.30
N VAL A 591 -16.92 -12.96 20.26
CA VAL A 591 -17.86 -13.65 19.38
C VAL A 591 -18.56 -12.61 18.53
N PHE A 592 -18.45 -12.76 17.21
CA PHE A 592 -19.05 -11.90 16.20
C PHE A 592 -20.27 -12.60 15.64
N VAL A 593 -21.42 -11.92 15.65
CA VAL A 593 -22.69 -12.46 15.14
C VAL A 593 -23.31 -11.48 14.17
N PHE A 594 -23.42 -11.89 12.92
CA PHE A 594 -23.97 -11.11 11.81
C PHE A 594 -25.31 -11.67 11.39
N ASN A 595 -26.31 -10.80 11.26
CA ASN A 595 -27.56 -11.09 10.57
C ASN A 595 -27.61 -10.26 9.29
N PHE A 596 -27.27 -10.85 8.15
CA PHE A 596 -27.31 -10.18 6.84
C PHE A 596 -28.73 -10.14 6.25
N ASN A 597 -29.70 -10.81 6.88
CA ASN A 597 -31.06 -10.89 6.36
C ASN A 597 -31.70 -9.48 6.24
N PRO A 598 -32.25 -9.12 5.07
CA PRO A 598 -32.79 -7.77 4.84
C PRO A 598 -34.09 -7.48 5.58
N SER A 599 -34.86 -8.50 5.98
CA SER A 599 -36.22 -8.32 6.49
C SER A 599 -36.56 -9.11 7.75
N LYS A 600 -35.75 -10.17 8.08
CA LYS A 600 -36.02 -11.00 9.23
C LYS A 600 -35.18 -10.57 10.44
N SER A 601 -35.86 -10.15 11.50
CA SER A 601 -35.30 -10.09 12.84
C SER A 601 -35.70 -11.35 13.61
N PHE A 602 -34.75 -11.95 14.33
CA PHE A 602 -34.96 -13.20 15.06
C PHE A 602 -35.01 -12.91 16.56
N SER A 603 -36.10 -13.26 17.23
CA SER A 603 -36.33 -12.93 18.65
C SER A 603 -35.59 -13.85 19.62
N ASP A 604 -35.25 -15.07 19.23
CA ASP A 604 -34.61 -16.07 20.10
C ASP A 604 -33.73 -17.01 19.28
N TYR A 605 -32.80 -16.44 18.54
CA TYR A 605 -31.93 -17.19 17.60
C TYR A 605 -30.84 -17.92 18.36
N GLY A 606 -30.81 -19.27 18.25
CA GLY A 606 -29.82 -20.12 18.90
C GLY A 606 -28.57 -20.32 18.05
N ILE A 607 -27.42 -20.08 18.65
CA ILE A 607 -26.09 -20.33 18.06
C ILE A 607 -25.35 -21.29 18.98
N LEU A 608 -24.75 -22.36 18.44
CA LEU A 608 -23.86 -23.23 19.20
C LEU A 608 -22.58 -22.51 19.54
N ALA A 609 -22.29 -22.33 20.83
CA ALA A 609 -21.15 -21.57 21.31
C ALA A 609 -20.58 -22.20 22.60
N PRO A 610 -19.32 -21.90 22.97
CA PRO A 610 -18.75 -22.36 24.24
C PRO A 610 -19.65 -22.00 25.43
N GLU A 611 -19.84 -22.93 26.36
CA GLU A 611 -20.64 -22.69 27.59
C GLU A 611 -20.02 -21.56 28.41
N GLY A 612 -20.85 -20.58 28.78
CA GLY A 612 -20.40 -19.45 29.59
C GLY A 612 -21.32 -18.23 29.52
N CYS A 613 -20.78 -17.09 29.90
CA CYS A 613 -21.46 -15.82 29.95
C CYS A 613 -20.97 -14.92 28.83
N TYR A 614 -21.90 -14.25 28.13
CA TYR A 614 -21.64 -13.36 27.01
C TYR A 614 -22.19 -11.98 27.32
N SER A 615 -21.37 -10.95 27.12
CA SER A 615 -21.74 -9.53 27.29
C SER A 615 -21.42 -8.75 26.04
N HIS A 616 -22.29 -7.84 25.62
CA HIS A 616 -22.07 -6.98 24.48
C HIS A 616 -20.86 -6.08 24.69
N VAL A 617 -20.07 -5.90 23.64
CA VAL A 617 -18.97 -4.93 23.56
C VAL A 617 -19.13 -3.98 22.37
N LEU A 618 -19.93 -4.37 21.37
CA LEU A 618 -20.30 -3.53 20.24
C LEU A 618 -21.59 -4.07 19.63
N ASN A 619 -22.47 -3.16 19.22
CA ASN A 619 -23.71 -3.49 18.51
C ASN A 619 -24.00 -2.42 17.47
N SER A 620 -24.02 -2.79 16.18
CA SER A 620 -24.24 -1.86 15.06
C SER A 620 -25.64 -1.24 15.04
N ASP A 621 -26.58 -1.77 15.81
CA ASP A 621 -27.95 -1.27 15.93
C ASP A 621 -28.10 -0.16 17.00
N GLN A 622 -27.00 0.26 17.66
CA GLN A 622 -27.04 1.38 18.58
C GLN A 622 -27.23 2.71 17.81
N ASP A 623 -27.91 3.65 18.43
CA ASP A 623 -28.21 4.97 17.87
C ASP A 623 -26.97 5.81 17.56
N ILE A 624 -25.89 5.64 18.34
CA ILE A 624 -24.59 6.26 18.07
C ILE A 624 -23.99 5.86 16.73
N TYR A 625 -24.46 4.76 16.14
CA TYR A 625 -24.09 4.25 14.82
C TYR A 625 -25.24 4.36 13.81
N GLY A 626 -26.28 5.15 14.12
CA GLY A 626 -27.47 5.32 13.29
C GLY A 626 -28.40 4.10 13.27
N GLY A 627 -28.37 3.27 14.32
CA GLY A 627 -29.28 2.15 14.51
C GLY A 627 -30.53 2.54 15.30
N TYR A 628 -31.36 1.53 15.61
CA TYR A 628 -32.68 1.72 16.20
C TYR A 628 -32.75 1.33 17.69
N ASN A 629 -31.62 1.00 18.33
CA ASN A 629 -31.53 0.56 19.73
C ASN A 629 -32.48 -0.59 20.09
N ASN A 630 -32.68 -1.56 19.19
CA ASN A 630 -33.56 -2.70 19.43
C ASN A 630 -32.97 -3.71 20.44
N ILE A 631 -31.70 -3.56 20.82
CA ILE A 631 -30.97 -4.48 21.71
C ILE A 631 -30.59 -3.74 23.00
N ASP A 632 -30.97 -4.31 24.13
CA ASP A 632 -30.44 -3.89 25.44
C ASP A 632 -29.04 -4.52 25.63
N THR A 633 -28.02 -3.71 25.41
CA THR A 633 -26.61 -4.13 25.53
C THR A 633 -26.14 -4.35 26.97
N THR A 634 -26.95 -4.02 27.98
CA THR A 634 -26.64 -4.26 29.40
C THR A 634 -26.93 -5.70 29.82
N VAL A 635 -27.75 -6.41 29.06
CA VAL A 635 -28.11 -7.82 29.32
C VAL A 635 -26.92 -8.75 29.11
N LYS A 636 -26.72 -9.67 30.05
CA LYS A 636 -25.77 -10.75 29.93
C LYS A 636 -26.50 -12.02 29.49
N HIS A 637 -25.93 -12.68 28.46
CA HIS A 637 -26.49 -13.93 27.95
C HIS A 637 -25.72 -15.13 28.51
N LEU A 638 -26.44 -16.07 29.06
CA LEU A 638 -25.87 -17.35 29.49
C LEU A 638 -26.24 -18.41 28.45
N THR A 639 -25.32 -19.29 28.14
CA THR A 639 -25.62 -20.43 27.27
C THR A 639 -26.57 -21.42 27.97
N ILE A 640 -27.45 -22.02 27.19
CA ILE A 640 -28.33 -23.10 27.64
C ILE A 640 -27.68 -24.42 27.27
N SER A 641 -27.41 -25.26 28.27
CA SER A 641 -26.80 -26.57 28.07
C SER A 641 -27.72 -27.50 27.27
N ASP A 642 -27.14 -28.23 26.33
CA ASP A 642 -27.81 -29.27 25.57
C ASP A 642 -27.10 -30.61 25.83
N PRO A 643 -27.81 -31.67 26.22
CA PRO A 643 -27.20 -32.98 26.53
C PRO A 643 -26.37 -33.57 25.40
N LEU A 644 -26.69 -33.21 24.14
CA LEU A 644 -25.92 -33.67 22.97
C LEU A 644 -24.53 -33.02 22.86
N TYR A 645 -24.38 -31.81 23.38
CA TYR A 645 -23.15 -31.02 23.25
C TYR A 645 -22.45 -30.76 24.59
N GLN A 646 -23.12 -31.01 25.71
CA GLN A 646 -22.59 -30.75 27.04
C GLN A 646 -21.25 -31.44 27.35
N PRO A 647 -20.98 -32.69 26.90
CA PRO A 647 -19.68 -33.31 27.12
C PRO A 647 -18.51 -32.52 26.49
N HIS A 648 -18.81 -31.63 25.53
CA HIS A 648 -17.85 -30.81 24.81
C HIS A 648 -17.79 -29.36 25.32
N GLY A 649 -18.55 -28.99 26.36
CA GLY A 649 -18.63 -27.63 26.89
C GLY A 649 -19.22 -26.64 25.90
N ILE A 650 -20.17 -27.06 25.06
CA ILE A 650 -20.90 -26.28 24.07
C ILE A 650 -22.37 -26.24 24.42
N GLY A 651 -22.98 -25.06 24.34
CA GLY A 651 -24.40 -24.86 24.61
C GLY A 651 -25.01 -23.87 23.60
N TRP A 652 -26.30 -23.61 23.74
CA TRP A 652 -27.06 -22.68 22.93
C TRP A 652 -26.96 -21.27 23.48
N LEU A 653 -26.26 -20.38 22.75
CA LEU A 653 -26.30 -18.93 22.96
C LEU A 653 -27.54 -18.39 22.24
N LYS A 654 -28.50 -17.87 22.98
CA LYS A 654 -29.73 -17.33 22.40
C LYS A 654 -29.73 -15.82 22.40
N LEU A 655 -29.97 -15.23 21.22
CA LEU A 655 -29.87 -13.79 20.98
C LEU A 655 -31.09 -13.27 20.20
N TYR A 656 -31.42 -12.00 20.44
CA TYR A 656 -32.20 -11.23 19.49
C TYR A 656 -31.27 -10.70 18.40
N LEU A 657 -31.58 -10.97 17.14
CA LEU A 657 -30.79 -10.56 15.99
C LEU A 657 -31.63 -9.64 15.08
N PRO A 658 -31.53 -8.32 15.19
CA PRO A 658 -32.17 -7.41 14.23
C PRO A 658 -31.68 -7.65 12.81
N ALA A 659 -32.55 -7.39 11.83
CA ALA A 659 -32.19 -7.44 10.42
C ALA A 659 -31.04 -6.47 10.11
N ARG A 660 -30.11 -6.86 9.23
CA ARG A 660 -28.94 -6.06 8.82
C ARG A 660 -28.16 -5.49 10.01
N SER A 661 -27.84 -6.34 10.98
CA SER A 661 -27.07 -5.93 12.16
C SER A 661 -25.92 -6.87 12.48
N VAL A 662 -24.96 -6.38 13.23
CA VAL A 662 -23.89 -7.17 13.81
C VAL A 662 -23.74 -6.88 15.29
N GLN A 663 -23.53 -7.93 16.07
CA GLN A 663 -23.23 -7.88 17.50
C GLN A 663 -21.86 -8.49 17.75
N VAL A 664 -21.07 -7.84 18.60
CA VAL A 664 -19.84 -8.41 19.13
C VAL A 664 -19.99 -8.61 20.63
N LEU A 665 -19.83 -9.84 21.06
CA LEU A 665 -19.96 -10.22 22.47
C LEU A 665 -18.62 -10.67 23.02
N ARG A 666 -18.37 -10.34 24.30
CA ARG A 666 -17.23 -10.87 25.05
C ARG A 666 -17.64 -12.10 25.78
N TYR A 667 -16.97 -13.20 25.50
CA TYR A 667 -17.11 -14.48 26.15
C TYR A 667 -16.31 -14.53 27.47
N LYS A 668 -16.93 -15.03 28.51
CA LYS A 668 -16.30 -15.45 29.77
C LYS A 668 -16.79 -16.86 30.13
N LYS A 669 -15.84 -17.74 30.40
CA LYS A 669 -16.13 -19.09 30.87
C LYS A 669 -16.78 -19.06 32.26
#